data_9d27c5c2d06024e72afe1038c98f4605
#
_entry.id   9d27c5c2d06024e72afe1038c98f4605
#
_cell.length_a   1.000
_cell.length_b   1.000
_cell.length_c   1.000
_cell.angle_alpha   90.00
_cell.angle_beta   90.00
_cell.angle_gamma   90.00
#
_symmetry.space_group_name_H-M   'P 1'
#
loop_
_entity.id
_entity.type
_entity.pdbx_description
1 polymer ?
#
loop_
_entity_poly.entity_id
_entity_poly.type
_entity_poly.pdbx_seq_one_letter_code
_entity_poly.pdbx_strand_id
1 'polypeptide(L)'
;MARRQILSLSERESLLALSDDELTLTRMAYFSEHDLALISAHRKPASRFGFAVLLCYLKNVGFAPDKKIPPSDALLKHIASRLKLTGDLWPVYLSGRDTTRREHLTELYRYLGVKAFTGKIQQNCITHLLPMATRTDKGILLAEELLVWLRQNNVIIPAIDVVERTCAEAMAGGDKIVFQTLNAPLTPAHRDALDRLLESSDNQPSRLTWLLQPPGKINGKNVLQHLDRLSSIESLALPEGIDRTIHQNRLLKLAREGRKMSSRDLTRFSAARRHAILVCVLEEARATLTDEVIELHERMLNSLFSKAKRTQAERLQQTGKLIQSKLRQYIDVGQALSDARDSGGDPWLAIENILPWPEFVASLEETRHLARKNNFEPLHIITEKYSTLRKYAPRMLSALQLVATPAAQPLADALVVIKDMYRKQSRKVPATAPLEFVPESWRKVVITPAGIDRQYYEFCALSELKGALRSGDIWVKGSRRYKNFDDYLIPEKDFDKLTPALPLPVSADYHEYITGRMTLLQSRLEEVNAMAALGELPDVEISDRVVKVSPLDNCVPAQVSPLAELIYSMLPRPKITEILDEVNSWTTFTRHFSHIKNDITRPDTRLLLTTILADGINLGLTKMAEACPGSTKSSLEDIQAWYIRDETYSAALAELVNAQGKRPLAAFWGDGTTSSSDGQNFRTGSSGRYAGQVNPKYGQEPGRQFYTHISDQYSPFYTCIISRVRDSTHVLDGLLYHESDLEIREHYTDTAGFTDHVFALMHLLGFAFCPRIRDLHDKKLFIKGKADQYPALQSLISTTSLNLKEIEIHWREVLRLATSIKQGTVTASLMLKKLASYPKQNGLAKALREIGRIERTLFMLDWFRDPALRRRVQAGLNKGEARNALARAVFLHRLGEIRDRKPENQSYRASGLTLLTAAISLWNTVYMERAVDALKRKGMKINAQLLSHLSPLGWEHINLTGDYIWKSNRIPASGKFRRLRPAKVERSKNSLNVQ
;
A
#
# COMPACT_ATOMS: atom_id res chain seq x y z
N MET A 1 -6.39 27.09 30.07
CA MET A 1 -6.25 25.87 29.27
C MET A 1 -5.59 26.25 27.95
N ALA A 2 -4.50 25.62 27.57
CA ALA A 2 -3.87 25.85 26.27
C ALA A 2 -4.87 25.55 25.15
N ARG A 3 -5.01 26.46 24.18
CA ARG A 3 -5.92 26.32 23.05
C ARG A 3 -5.57 25.06 22.26
N ARG A 4 -6.47 24.10 22.18
CA ARG A 4 -6.30 22.87 21.39
C ARG A 4 -6.43 23.25 19.90
N GLN A 5 -5.33 23.30 19.18
CA GLN A 5 -5.33 23.43 17.73
C GLN A 5 -5.67 22.05 17.14
N ILE A 6 -6.71 21.99 16.34
CA ILE A 6 -7.16 20.73 15.72
C ILE A 6 -6.94 20.68 14.21
N LEU A 7 -6.53 21.81 13.63
CA LEU A 7 -6.20 21.92 12.21
C LEU A 7 -4.72 22.24 12.05
N SER A 8 -4.06 21.61 11.11
CA SER A 8 -2.72 21.98 10.64
C SER A 8 -2.79 23.34 9.90
N LEU A 9 -1.64 23.96 9.65
CA LEU A 9 -1.61 25.20 8.87
C LEU A 9 -2.13 25.01 7.45
N SER A 10 -1.77 23.88 6.81
CA SER A 10 -2.27 23.56 5.46
C SER A 10 -3.77 23.35 5.42
N GLU A 11 -4.32 22.66 6.42
CA GLU A 11 -5.76 22.46 6.51
C GLU A 11 -6.50 23.78 6.73
N ARG A 12 -5.94 24.70 7.52
CA ARG A 12 -6.51 26.06 7.69
C ARG A 12 -6.49 26.85 6.40
N GLU A 13 -5.38 26.79 5.65
CA GLU A 13 -5.22 27.44 4.36
C GLU A 13 -6.18 26.83 3.31
N SER A 14 -6.30 25.50 3.27
CA SER A 14 -7.17 24.81 2.30
C SER A 14 -8.67 25.04 2.56
N LEU A 15 -9.10 25.11 3.81
CA LEU A 15 -10.51 25.35 4.17
C LEU A 15 -11.11 26.64 3.61
N LEU A 16 -10.28 27.68 3.46
CA LEU A 16 -10.67 29.01 3.00
C LEU A 16 -9.96 29.40 1.69
N ALA A 17 -9.22 28.47 1.08
CA ALA A 17 -8.56 28.70 -0.19
C ALA A 17 -9.59 28.91 -1.31
N LEU A 18 -9.37 29.93 -2.12
CA LEU A 18 -10.09 30.17 -3.34
C LEU A 18 -9.28 29.65 -4.51
N SER A 19 -9.95 29.04 -5.48
CA SER A 19 -9.30 28.72 -6.75
C SER A 19 -8.96 30.01 -7.48
N ASP A 20 -7.71 30.13 -7.95
CA ASP A 20 -7.24 31.26 -8.77
C ASP A 20 -7.55 31.06 -10.27
N ASP A 21 -8.40 30.08 -10.63
CA ASP A 21 -8.82 29.91 -12.01
C ASP A 21 -9.69 31.06 -12.50
N GLU A 22 -9.48 31.48 -13.74
CA GLU A 22 -10.07 32.66 -14.33
C GLU A 22 -11.60 32.61 -14.38
N LEU A 23 -12.19 31.43 -14.56
CA LEU A 23 -13.65 31.21 -14.57
C LEU A 23 -14.25 31.44 -13.19
N THR A 24 -13.63 30.92 -12.15
CA THR A 24 -14.05 31.10 -10.76
C THR A 24 -13.94 32.56 -10.35
N LEU A 25 -12.80 33.22 -10.65
CA LEU A 25 -12.60 34.63 -10.34
C LEU A 25 -13.65 35.51 -11.06
N THR A 26 -13.95 35.21 -12.33
CA THR A 26 -14.97 35.94 -13.11
C THR A 26 -16.36 35.78 -12.52
N ARG A 27 -16.73 34.55 -12.07
CA ARG A 27 -18.02 34.29 -11.39
C ARG A 27 -18.12 35.01 -10.05
N MET A 28 -17.05 35.01 -9.27
CA MET A 28 -17.00 35.67 -7.97
C MET A 28 -17.09 37.19 -8.10
N ALA A 29 -16.45 37.78 -9.08
CA ALA A 29 -16.48 39.24 -9.37
C ALA A 29 -17.72 39.67 -10.15
N TYR A 30 -18.74 38.81 -10.28
CA TYR A 30 -20.01 39.19 -10.91
C TYR A 30 -20.89 39.94 -9.92
N PHE A 31 -21.28 41.17 -10.27
CA PHE A 31 -22.18 42.02 -9.55
C PHE A 31 -23.46 42.22 -10.35
N SER A 32 -24.61 41.98 -9.75
CA SER A 32 -25.92 42.33 -10.32
C SER A 32 -26.11 43.87 -10.35
N GLU A 33 -27.11 44.34 -11.07
CA GLU A 33 -27.45 45.80 -11.07
C GLU A 33 -27.73 46.33 -9.66
N HIS A 34 -28.39 45.50 -8.82
CA HIS A 34 -28.65 45.82 -7.44
C HIS A 34 -27.38 45.87 -6.57
N ASP A 35 -26.46 44.91 -6.79
CA ASP A 35 -25.12 44.91 -6.13
C ASP A 35 -24.37 46.21 -6.49
N LEU A 36 -24.37 46.60 -7.79
CA LEU A 36 -23.70 47.80 -8.27
C LEU A 36 -24.33 49.10 -7.72
N ALA A 37 -25.65 49.16 -7.56
CA ALA A 37 -26.32 50.26 -6.94
C ALA A 37 -25.90 50.43 -5.46
N LEU A 38 -25.80 49.34 -4.71
CA LEU A 38 -25.33 49.38 -3.32
C LEU A 38 -23.85 49.81 -3.23
N ILE A 39 -22.98 49.24 -4.08
CA ILE A 39 -21.55 49.63 -4.13
C ILE A 39 -21.39 51.11 -4.46
N SER A 40 -22.16 51.66 -5.41
CA SER A 40 -22.10 53.07 -5.83
C SER A 40 -22.64 54.05 -4.83
N ALA A 41 -23.47 53.63 -3.89
CA ALA A 41 -23.96 54.48 -2.77
C ALA A 41 -22.81 55.00 -1.89
N HIS A 42 -21.69 54.30 -1.84
CA HIS A 42 -20.53 54.74 -1.07
C HIS A 42 -19.67 55.77 -1.87
N ARG A 43 -19.36 56.89 -1.20
CA ARG A 43 -18.74 58.07 -1.89
C ARG A 43 -17.25 57.89 -2.22
N LYS A 44 -16.45 57.25 -1.34
CA LYS A 44 -14.98 57.18 -1.49
C LYS A 44 -14.60 55.94 -2.33
N PRO A 45 -13.65 56.07 -3.28
CA PRO A 45 -13.18 54.90 -4.09
C PRO A 45 -12.76 53.70 -3.26
N ALA A 46 -11.99 53.93 -2.16
CA ALA A 46 -11.55 52.84 -1.27
C ALA A 46 -12.74 52.18 -0.52
N SER A 47 -13.78 52.95 -0.15
CA SER A 47 -14.99 52.43 0.46
C SER A 47 -15.80 51.57 -0.51
N ARG A 48 -15.97 52.02 -1.77
CA ARG A 48 -16.64 51.26 -2.84
C ARG A 48 -15.92 49.95 -3.09
N PHE A 49 -14.62 50.02 -3.21
CA PHE A 49 -13.78 48.82 -3.46
C PHE A 49 -13.87 47.85 -2.30
N GLY A 50 -13.66 48.36 -1.07
CA GLY A 50 -13.75 47.52 0.12
C GLY A 50 -15.13 46.89 0.34
N PHE A 51 -16.21 47.63 0.10
CA PHE A 51 -17.57 47.09 0.14
C PHE A 51 -17.79 46.01 -0.91
N ALA A 52 -17.32 46.20 -2.14
CA ALA A 52 -17.43 45.19 -3.20
C ALA A 52 -16.62 43.92 -2.90
N VAL A 53 -15.44 44.07 -2.35
CA VAL A 53 -14.62 42.89 -1.90
C VAL A 53 -15.36 42.13 -0.80
N LEU A 54 -15.87 42.84 0.20
CA LEU A 54 -16.66 42.20 1.28
C LEU A 54 -17.92 41.51 0.74
N LEU A 55 -18.65 42.13 -0.16
CA LEU A 55 -19.87 41.57 -0.80
C LEU A 55 -19.49 40.29 -1.57
N CYS A 56 -18.43 40.34 -2.36
CA CYS A 56 -17.95 39.21 -3.16
C CYS A 56 -17.65 38.01 -2.25
N TYR A 57 -16.90 38.21 -1.19
CA TYR A 57 -16.54 37.14 -0.26
C TYR A 57 -17.75 36.61 0.52
N LEU A 58 -18.59 37.49 1.05
CA LEU A 58 -19.76 37.05 1.79
C LEU A 58 -20.74 36.27 0.93
N LYS A 59 -20.96 36.71 -0.32
CA LYS A 59 -21.89 36.08 -1.27
C LYS A 59 -21.40 34.70 -1.75
N ASN A 60 -20.09 34.54 -2.01
CA ASN A 60 -19.54 33.34 -2.63
C ASN A 60 -18.87 32.39 -1.61
N VAL A 61 -18.26 32.91 -0.57
CA VAL A 61 -17.46 32.11 0.38
C VAL A 61 -18.12 32.06 1.76
N GLY A 62 -18.81 33.12 2.17
CA GLY A 62 -19.55 33.19 3.44
C GLY A 62 -18.75 33.78 4.59
N PHE A 63 -17.54 34.32 4.37
CA PHE A 63 -16.76 35.02 5.38
C PHE A 63 -16.29 36.40 4.90
N ALA A 64 -15.87 37.28 5.80
CA ALA A 64 -15.34 38.59 5.48
C ALA A 64 -13.81 38.58 5.59
N PRO A 65 -13.04 38.83 4.49
CA PRO A 65 -11.58 38.87 4.52
C PRO A 65 -11.07 40.03 5.39
N ASP A 66 -9.92 39.81 6.03
CA ASP A 66 -9.28 40.78 6.91
C ASP A 66 -7.75 40.82 6.70
N LYS A 67 -7.01 41.47 7.62
CA LYS A 67 -5.55 41.52 7.58
C LYS A 67 -4.86 40.15 7.76
N LYS A 68 -5.54 39.21 8.42
CA LYS A 68 -5.00 37.88 8.68
C LYS A 68 -5.27 36.92 7.52
N ILE A 69 -6.39 37.10 6.84
CA ILE A 69 -6.82 36.33 5.67
C ILE A 69 -7.11 37.34 4.54
N PRO A 70 -6.05 37.82 3.84
CA PRO A 70 -6.22 38.77 2.77
C PRO A 70 -6.87 38.14 1.55
N PRO A 71 -7.64 38.91 0.74
CA PRO A 71 -8.12 38.44 -0.55
C PRO A 71 -6.98 38.12 -1.51
N SER A 72 -7.22 37.22 -2.49
CA SER A 72 -6.25 36.95 -3.54
C SER A 72 -6.01 38.18 -4.42
N ASP A 73 -4.74 38.44 -4.78
CA ASP A 73 -4.37 39.56 -5.63
C ASP A 73 -5.05 39.52 -7.01
N ALA A 74 -5.28 38.32 -7.53
CA ALA A 74 -5.98 38.10 -8.79
C ALA A 74 -7.44 38.57 -8.69
N LEU A 75 -8.15 38.21 -7.62
CA LEU A 75 -9.52 38.63 -7.38
C LEU A 75 -9.64 40.15 -7.15
N LEU A 76 -8.70 40.75 -6.41
CA LEU A 76 -8.65 42.21 -6.24
C LEU A 76 -8.51 42.94 -7.57
N LYS A 77 -7.66 42.45 -8.49
CA LYS A 77 -7.51 42.99 -9.82
C LYS A 77 -8.79 42.86 -10.65
N HIS A 78 -9.46 41.72 -10.59
CA HIS A 78 -10.74 41.49 -11.29
C HIS A 78 -11.84 42.45 -10.80
N ILE A 79 -11.98 42.61 -9.47
CA ILE A 79 -12.97 43.52 -8.88
C ILE A 79 -12.66 44.99 -9.27
N ALA A 80 -11.37 45.40 -9.19
CA ALA A 80 -10.93 46.73 -9.59
C ALA A 80 -11.27 47.03 -11.05
N SER A 81 -10.99 46.12 -11.95
CA SER A 81 -11.31 46.21 -13.37
C SER A 81 -12.82 46.35 -13.61
N ARG A 82 -13.65 45.54 -12.94
CA ARG A 82 -15.12 45.60 -13.04
C ARG A 82 -15.70 46.92 -12.59
N LEU A 83 -15.16 47.50 -11.54
CA LEU A 83 -15.61 48.77 -10.98
C LEU A 83 -14.94 49.98 -11.62
N LYS A 84 -14.05 49.81 -12.61
CA LYS A 84 -13.23 50.82 -13.25
C LYS A 84 -12.46 51.68 -12.24
N LEU A 85 -11.91 51.06 -11.22
CA LEU A 85 -11.10 51.68 -10.17
C LEU A 85 -9.61 51.35 -10.38
N THR A 86 -8.73 52.30 -10.11
CA THR A 86 -7.27 52.19 -10.27
C THR A 86 -6.57 52.30 -8.92
N GLY A 87 -5.45 51.62 -8.78
CA GLY A 87 -4.59 51.62 -7.59
C GLY A 87 -4.88 50.50 -6.61
N ASP A 88 -3.96 50.37 -5.63
CA ASP A 88 -4.07 49.36 -4.57
C ASP A 88 -4.96 49.91 -3.42
N LEU A 89 -6.27 49.73 -3.59
CA LEU A 89 -7.30 50.29 -2.68
C LEU A 89 -7.59 49.42 -1.47
N TRP A 90 -7.22 48.13 -1.44
CA TRP A 90 -7.54 47.25 -0.32
C TRP A 90 -6.75 47.62 0.96
N PRO A 91 -5.45 47.86 0.97
CA PRO A 91 -4.74 48.35 2.13
C PRO A 91 -5.25 49.68 2.64
N VAL A 92 -5.62 50.59 1.71
CA VAL A 92 -6.23 51.88 2.05
C VAL A 92 -7.56 51.71 2.77
N TYR A 93 -8.37 50.76 2.33
CA TYR A 93 -9.65 50.45 3.00
C TYR A 93 -9.41 49.86 4.41
N LEU A 94 -8.45 48.97 4.56
CA LEU A 94 -8.09 48.33 5.84
C LEU A 94 -7.42 49.28 6.84
N SER A 95 -6.78 50.36 6.39
CA SER A 95 -6.22 51.40 7.25
C SER A 95 -7.28 52.43 7.67
N GLY A 96 -8.47 52.38 7.07
CA GLY A 96 -9.59 53.25 7.43
C GLY A 96 -10.17 52.97 8.85
N ARG A 97 -11.21 53.76 9.23
CA ARG A 97 -11.88 53.57 10.52
C ARG A 97 -12.56 52.20 10.62
N ASP A 98 -12.38 51.49 11.71
CA ASP A 98 -13.04 50.21 11.97
C ASP A 98 -14.60 50.31 12.00
N THR A 99 -15.12 51.50 12.34
CA THR A 99 -16.55 51.78 12.31
C THR A 99 -17.12 51.65 10.90
N THR A 100 -16.46 52.20 9.87
CA THR A 100 -16.87 52.07 8.47
C THR A 100 -16.97 50.63 8.01
N ARG A 101 -16.01 49.83 8.37
CA ARG A 101 -16.04 48.40 8.02
C ARG A 101 -17.19 47.67 8.72
N ARG A 102 -17.47 47.98 9.99
CA ARG A 102 -18.60 47.40 10.74
C ARG A 102 -19.94 47.80 10.15
N GLU A 103 -20.09 49.06 9.73
CA GLU A 103 -21.28 49.56 9.05
C GLU A 103 -21.49 48.84 7.71
N HIS A 104 -20.45 48.70 6.89
CA HIS A 104 -20.51 47.95 5.64
C HIS A 104 -20.91 46.49 5.86
N LEU A 105 -20.33 45.80 6.87
CA LEU A 105 -20.70 44.42 7.19
C LEU A 105 -22.17 44.33 7.66
N THR A 106 -22.63 45.25 8.48
CA THR A 106 -24.03 45.27 8.94
C THR A 106 -25.01 45.46 7.78
N GLU A 107 -24.69 46.36 6.84
CA GLU A 107 -25.46 46.60 5.62
C GLU A 107 -25.49 45.33 4.73
N LEU A 108 -24.35 44.72 4.51
CA LEU A 108 -24.23 43.49 3.72
C LEU A 108 -24.96 42.32 4.37
N TYR A 109 -24.91 42.17 5.69
CA TYR A 109 -25.65 41.13 6.40
C TYR A 109 -27.16 41.25 6.23
N ARG A 110 -27.65 42.49 6.29
CA ARG A 110 -29.08 42.75 6.04
C ARG A 110 -29.45 42.49 4.59
N TYR A 111 -28.61 42.92 3.65
CA TYR A 111 -28.80 42.72 2.22
C TYR A 111 -28.82 41.23 1.84
N LEU A 112 -27.86 40.45 2.32
CA LEU A 112 -27.73 39.02 1.99
C LEU A 112 -28.66 38.13 2.86
N GLY A 113 -29.37 38.66 3.84
CA GLY A 113 -30.23 37.90 4.76
C GLY A 113 -29.46 36.91 5.64
N VAL A 114 -28.20 37.19 5.91
CA VAL A 114 -27.34 36.29 6.68
C VAL A 114 -27.31 36.63 8.15
N LYS A 115 -27.19 35.58 8.99
CA LYS A 115 -27.22 35.72 10.47
C LYS A 115 -25.79 35.82 11.00
N ALA A 116 -25.57 36.65 12.01
CA ALA A 116 -24.30 36.71 12.72
C ALA A 116 -24.09 35.43 13.57
N PHE A 117 -22.83 34.98 13.63
CA PHE A 117 -22.45 33.84 14.47
C PHE A 117 -22.50 34.24 15.96
N THR A 118 -23.37 33.61 16.72
CA THR A 118 -23.62 33.88 18.15
C THR A 118 -23.31 32.64 18.99
N GLY A 119 -23.21 32.81 20.33
CA GLY A 119 -23.01 31.69 21.25
C GLY A 119 -24.12 30.63 21.18
N LYS A 120 -25.37 31.01 20.91
CA LYS A 120 -26.49 30.08 20.71
C LYS A 120 -26.28 29.24 19.42
N ILE A 121 -25.84 29.89 18.35
CA ILE A 121 -25.52 29.21 17.08
C ILE A 121 -24.30 28.28 17.26
N GLN A 122 -23.27 28.73 18.01
CA GLN A 122 -22.14 27.88 18.35
C GLN A 122 -22.58 26.58 19.04
N GLN A 123 -23.50 26.68 20.02
CA GLN A 123 -24.03 25.52 20.73
C GLN A 123 -24.80 24.57 19.78
N ASN A 124 -25.58 25.12 18.86
CA ASN A 124 -26.26 24.31 17.83
C ASN A 124 -25.27 23.61 16.91
N CYS A 125 -24.19 24.29 16.50
CA CYS A 125 -23.10 23.70 15.70
C CYS A 125 -22.43 22.54 16.45
N ILE A 126 -22.10 22.74 17.73
CA ILE A 126 -21.52 21.67 18.56
C ILE A 126 -22.47 20.47 18.61
N THR A 127 -23.76 20.68 18.88
CA THR A 127 -24.76 19.60 18.91
C THR A 127 -24.85 18.87 17.58
N HIS A 128 -24.82 19.60 16.45
CA HIS A 128 -24.83 19.02 15.10
C HIS A 128 -23.58 18.17 14.83
N LEU A 129 -22.41 18.62 15.27
CA LEU A 129 -21.13 17.93 15.04
C LEU A 129 -20.89 16.71 15.96
N LEU A 130 -21.59 16.59 17.10
CA LEU A 130 -21.38 15.50 18.06
C LEU A 130 -21.46 14.10 17.44
N PRO A 131 -22.45 13.73 16.61
CA PRO A 131 -22.52 12.40 16.00
C PRO A 131 -21.27 12.10 15.14
N MET A 132 -20.78 13.09 14.41
CA MET A 132 -19.56 12.95 13.60
C MET A 132 -18.32 12.88 14.50
N ALA A 133 -18.23 13.68 15.55
CA ALA A 133 -17.12 13.67 16.49
C ALA A 133 -16.98 12.34 17.26
N THR A 134 -18.06 11.55 17.39
CA THR A 134 -17.96 10.19 17.93
C THR A 134 -17.38 9.18 16.93
N ARG A 135 -17.35 9.50 15.63
CA ARG A 135 -16.89 8.60 14.56
C ARG A 135 -15.48 8.92 14.05
N THR A 136 -15.13 10.21 13.99
CA THR A 136 -13.83 10.67 13.49
C THR A 136 -13.08 11.50 14.53
N ASP A 137 -11.77 11.52 14.42
CA ASP A 137 -10.87 12.38 15.17
C ASP A 137 -10.19 13.43 14.28
N LYS A 138 -10.52 13.45 12.99
CA LYS A 138 -9.96 14.41 12.03
C LYS A 138 -10.67 15.75 12.16
N GLY A 139 -9.95 16.76 12.66
CA GLY A 139 -10.47 18.13 12.83
C GLY A 139 -10.95 18.75 11.54
N ILE A 140 -10.27 18.46 10.41
CA ILE A 140 -10.62 18.97 9.09
C ILE A 140 -12.04 18.54 8.67
N LEU A 141 -12.41 17.28 8.85
CA LEU A 141 -13.74 16.80 8.48
C LEU A 141 -14.85 17.49 9.28
N LEU A 142 -14.61 17.74 10.58
CA LEU A 142 -15.55 18.48 11.41
C LEU A 142 -15.66 19.95 10.99
N ALA A 143 -14.54 20.55 10.58
CA ALA A 143 -14.52 21.92 10.09
C ALA A 143 -15.27 22.05 8.75
N GLU A 144 -15.05 21.15 7.82
CA GLU A 144 -15.77 21.08 6.54
C GLU A 144 -17.29 20.96 6.76
N GLU A 145 -17.70 20.01 7.60
CA GLU A 145 -19.11 19.82 7.96
C GLU A 145 -19.69 21.07 8.62
N LEU A 146 -18.95 21.73 9.52
CA LEU A 146 -19.35 22.97 10.14
C LEU A 146 -19.56 24.08 9.10
N LEU A 147 -18.65 24.22 8.13
CA LEU A 147 -18.79 25.21 7.06
C LEU A 147 -20.01 24.93 6.19
N VAL A 148 -20.29 23.69 5.86
CA VAL A 148 -21.48 23.26 5.12
C VAL A 148 -22.75 23.63 5.92
N TRP A 149 -22.79 23.28 7.20
CA TRP A 149 -23.94 23.59 8.07
C TRP A 149 -24.19 25.10 8.18
N LEU A 150 -23.13 25.89 8.37
CA LEU A 150 -23.22 27.36 8.45
C LEU A 150 -23.82 27.96 7.18
N ARG A 151 -23.35 27.50 6.00
CA ARG A 151 -23.88 27.94 4.70
C ARG A 151 -25.38 27.59 4.54
N GLN A 152 -25.75 26.36 4.84
CA GLN A 152 -27.14 25.87 4.74
C GLN A 152 -28.11 26.64 5.64
N ASN A 153 -27.61 27.13 6.80
CA ASN A 153 -28.44 27.89 7.75
C ASN A 153 -28.34 29.41 7.58
N ASN A 154 -27.71 29.88 6.49
CA ASN A 154 -27.45 31.30 6.20
C ASN A 154 -26.74 32.01 7.36
N VAL A 155 -25.74 31.38 7.96
CA VAL A 155 -24.92 31.94 9.05
C VAL A 155 -23.53 32.28 8.48
N ILE A 156 -23.01 33.43 8.86
CA ILE A 156 -21.67 33.88 8.48
C ILE A 156 -20.63 32.94 9.07
N ILE A 157 -19.66 32.56 8.27
CA ILE A 157 -18.52 31.82 8.73
C ILE A 157 -17.65 32.71 9.62
N PRO A 158 -17.48 32.36 10.91
CA PRO A 158 -16.65 33.12 11.82
C PRO A 158 -15.16 32.96 11.51
N ALA A 159 -14.31 33.73 12.19
CA ALA A 159 -12.86 33.55 12.08
C ALA A 159 -12.42 32.10 12.32
N ILE A 160 -11.40 31.66 11.62
CA ILE A 160 -10.92 30.28 11.65
C ILE A 160 -10.63 29.77 13.08
N ASP A 161 -10.12 30.65 13.95
CA ASP A 161 -9.89 30.34 15.36
C ASP A 161 -11.18 30.00 16.12
N VAL A 162 -12.33 30.54 15.69
CA VAL A 162 -13.65 30.25 16.26
C VAL A 162 -14.19 28.93 15.69
N VAL A 163 -13.99 28.68 14.39
CA VAL A 163 -14.30 27.40 13.76
C VAL A 163 -13.57 26.27 14.49
N GLU A 164 -12.26 26.42 14.67
CA GLU A 164 -11.47 25.43 15.39
C GLU A 164 -11.91 25.19 16.82
N ARG A 165 -12.21 26.27 17.54
CA ARG A 165 -12.69 26.16 18.92
C ARG A 165 -14.01 25.38 18.98
N THR A 166 -14.95 25.68 18.08
CA THR A 166 -16.25 24.99 17.99
C THR A 166 -16.05 23.49 17.70
N CYS A 167 -15.19 23.17 16.75
CA CYS A 167 -14.86 21.79 16.44
C CYS A 167 -14.11 21.09 17.60
N ALA A 168 -13.21 21.78 18.28
CA ALA A 168 -12.49 21.23 19.45
C ALA A 168 -13.44 20.93 20.62
N GLU A 169 -14.43 21.79 20.86
CA GLU A 169 -15.48 21.55 21.86
C GLU A 169 -16.36 20.35 21.48
N ALA A 170 -16.74 20.23 20.20
CA ALA A 170 -17.46 19.06 19.68
C ALA A 170 -16.65 17.77 19.84
N MET A 171 -15.36 17.79 19.52
CA MET A 171 -14.46 16.63 19.71
C MET A 171 -14.35 16.23 21.19
N ALA A 172 -14.20 17.19 22.09
CA ALA A 172 -14.16 16.92 23.53
C ALA A 172 -15.48 16.32 24.05
N GLY A 173 -16.61 16.79 23.53
CA GLY A 173 -17.92 16.21 23.79
C GLY A 173 -18.05 14.78 23.25
N GLY A 174 -17.60 14.54 22.02
CA GLY A 174 -17.54 13.22 21.39
C GLY A 174 -16.66 12.24 22.17
N ASP A 175 -15.46 12.67 22.61
CA ASP A 175 -14.57 11.86 23.46
C ASP A 175 -15.28 11.44 24.77
N LYS A 176 -15.98 12.36 25.42
CA LYS A 176 -16.72 12.08 26.65
C LYS A 176 -17.81 11.02 26.41
N ILE A 177 -18.56 11.14 25.31
CA ILE A 177 -19.58 10.17 24.92
C ILE A 177 -18.94 8.80 24.68
N VAL A 178 -17.84 8.73 23.92
CA VAL A 178 -17.12 7.48 23.64
C VAL A 178 -16.63 6.83 24.94
N PHE A 179 -16.04 7.60 25.87
CA PHE A 179 -15.61 7.04 27.16
C PHE A 179 -16.77 6.54 28.00
N GLN A 180 -17.89 7.27 28.04
CA GLN A 180 -19.10 6.84 28.75
C GLN A 180 -19.67 5.55 28.15
N THR A 181 -19.78 5.47 26.83
CA THR A 181 -20.29 4.30 26.10
C THR A 181 -19.45 3.05 26.39
N LEU A 182 -18.12 3.14 26.39
CA LEU A 182 -17.23 2.03 26.70
C LEU A 182 -17.25 1.64 28.19
N ASN A 183 -17.49 2.58 29.10
CA ASN A 183 -17.53 2.30 30.53
C ASN A 183 -18.89 1.81 31.04
N ALA A 184 -19.99 2.10 30.31
CA ALA A 184 -21.33 1.75 30.74
C ALA A 184 -21.53 0.25 31.00
N PRO A 185 -21.05 -0.68 30.14
CA PRO A 185 -21.22 -2.10 30.35
C PRO A 185 -20.21 -2.71 31.35
N LEU A 186 -19.21 -1.94 31.85
CA LEU A 186 -18.17 -2.46 32.74
C LEU A 186 -18.65 -2.56 34.19
N THR A 187 -18.54 -3.74 34.77
CA THR A 187 -18.77 -3.97 36.21
C THR A 187 -17.61 -3.45 37.07
N PRO A 188 -17.76 -3.26 38.39
CA PRO A 188 -16.64 -2.94 39.26
C PRO A 188 -15.48 -3.96 39.16
N ALA A 189 -15.79 -5.25 39.09
CA ALA A 189 -14.79 -6.30 38.91
C ALA A 189 -13.98 -6.15 37.62
N HIS A 190 -14.62 -5.75 36.50
CA HIS A 190 -13.91 -5.47 35.24
C HIS A 190 -12.96 -4.29 35.41
N ARG A 191 -13.38 -3.21 36.08
CA ARG A 191 -12.55 -2.02 36.29
C ARG A 191 -11.34 -2.32 37.17
N ASP A 192 -11.50 -3.07 38.22
CA ASP A 192 -10.40 -3.52 39.09
C ASP A 192 -9.42 -4.45 38.34
N ALA A 193 -9.94 -5.34 37.49
CA ALA A 193 -9.12 -6.21 36.66
C ALA A 193 -8.30 -5.41 35.61
N LEU A 194 -8.89 -4.38 35.01
CA LEU A 194 -8.21 -3.45 34.09
C LEU A 194 -7.11 -2.68 34.80
N ASP A 195 -7.35 -2.17 36.01
CA ASP A 195 -6.37 -1.42 36.79
C ASP A 195 -5.18 -2.29 37.22
N ARG A 196 -5.43 -3.54 37.59
CA ARG A 196 -4.37 -4.53 37.90
C ARG A 196 -3.44 -4.84 36.74
N LEU A 197 -3.86 -4.64 35.49
CA LEU A 197 -2.96 -4.78 34.32
C LEU A 197 -1.83 -3.76 34.29
N LEU A 198 -2.01 -2.61 34.95
CA LEU A 198 -1.05 -1.52 34.99
C LEU A 198 -0.03 -1.65 36.13
N GLU A 199 -0.31 -2.54 37.10
CA GLU A 199 0.58 -2.77 38.24
C GLU A 199 1.92 -3.35 37.77
N SER A 200 3.02 -2.82 38.28
CA SER A 200 4.38 -3.29 38.03
C SER A 200 5.09 -3.46 39.37
N SER A 201 5.90 -4.50 39.52
CA SER A 201 6.82 -4.66 40.64
C SER A 201 8.23 -4.27 40.20
N ASP A 202 9.11 -3.97 41.15
CA ASP A 202 10.47 -3.41 40.91
C ASP A 202 11.35 -4.21 39.93
N ASN A 203 11.02 -5.49 39.66
CA ASN A 203 11.76 -6.36 38.73
C ASN A 203 10.93 -7.01 37.63
N GLN A 204 9.63 -6.71 37.52
CA GLN A 204 8.79 -7.29 36.46
C GLN A 204 7.97 -6.23 35.73
N PRO A 205 7.97 -6.26 34.37
CA PRO A 205 7.12 -5.38 33.61
C PRO A 205 5.63 -5.62 33.90
N SER A 206 4.80 -4.59 33.79
CA SER A 206 3.36 -4.72 33.99
C SER A 206 2.75 -5.79 33.07
N ARG A 207 1.63 -6.37 33.51
CA ARG A 207 0.91 -7.38 32.74
C ARG A 207 0.48 -6.85 31.37
N LEU A 208 0.12 -5.57 31.27
CA LEU A 208 -0.14 -4.90 29.99
C LEU A 208 1.08 -4.94 29.07
N THR A 209 2.26 -4.62 29.57
CA THR A 209 3.51 -4.67 28.78
C THR A 209 3.79 -6.07 28.27
N TRP A 210 3.56 -7.11 29.09
CA TRP A 210 3.70 -8.51 28.66
C TRP A 210 2.69 -8.89 27.57
N LEU A 211 1.41 -8.48 27.68
CA LEU A 211 0.38 -8.72 26.66
C LEU A 211 0.76 -8.11 25.31
N LEU A 212 1.38 -6.94 25.31
CA LEU A 212 1.71 -6.17 24.12
C LEU A 212 3.13 -6.46 23.55
N GLN A 213 3.87 -7.42 24.11
CA GLN A 213 5.19 -7.78 23.60
C GLN A 213 5.13 -8.22 22.12
N PRO A 214 6.10 -7.81 21.30
CA PRO A 214 6.18 -8.22 19.92
C PRO A 214 6.40 -9.73 19.79
N PRO A 215 5.92 -10.36 18.70
CA PRO A 215 6.09 -11.80 18.49
C PRO A 215 7.55 -12.17 18.29
N GLY A 216 7.90 -13.37 18.79
CA GLY A 216 9.24 -13.95 18.68
C GLY A 216 9.48 -14.75 17.39
N LYS A 217 10.34 -15.76 17.45
CA LYS A 217 10.69 -16.66 16.34
C LYS A 217 9.50 -17.54 15.92
N ILE A 218 9.52 -18.02 14.67
CA ILE A 218 8.51 -18.95 14.14
C ILE A 218 8.76 -20.35 14.72
N ASN A 219 8.10 -20.67 15.83
CA ASN A 219 8.15 -21.98 16.48
C ASN A 219 6.92 -22.23 17.36
N GLY A 220 6.68 -23.49 17.74
CA GLY A 220 5.53 -23.88 18.56
C GLY A 220 5.51 -23.22 19.95
N LYS A 221 6.65 -22.89 20.55
CA LYS A 221 6.73 -22.18 21.83
C LYS A 221 6.12 -20.79 21.73
N ASN A 222 6.40 -20.05 20.65
CA ASN A 222 5.80 -18.73 20.45
C ASN A 222 4.30 -18.79 20.16
N VAL A 223 3.82 -19.80 19.44
CA VAL A 223 2.38 -20.01 19.28
C VAL A 223 1.73 -20.17 20.65
N LEU A 224 2.29 -21.01 21.52
CA LEU A 224 1.79 -21.21 22.89
C LEU A 224 1.82 -19.90 23.69
N GLN A 225 2.88 -19.12 23.62
CA GLN A 225 2.94 -17.82 24.29
C GLN A 225 1.86 -16.84 23.81
N HIS A 226 1.52 -16.83 22.51
CA HIS A 226 0.41 -16.02 22.00
C HIS A 226 -0.94 -16.52 22.50
N LEU A 227 -1.11 -17.85 22.58
CA LEU A 227 -2.30 -18.45 23.16
C LEU A 227 -2.43 -18.15 24.67
N ASP A 228 -1.31 -18.11 25.42
CA ASP A 228 -1.31 -17.72 26.83
C ASP A 228 -1.77 -16.27 27.01
N ARG A 229 -1.31 -15.35 26.14
CA ARG A 229 -1.74 -13.95 26.15
C ARG A 229 -3.21 -13.81 25.76
N LEU A 230 -3.65 -14.52 24.72
CA LEU A 230 -5.05 -14.54 24.29
C LEU A 230 -5.96 -15.01 25.41
N SER A 231 -5.62 -16.15 26.03
CA SER A 231 -6.35 -16.68 27.19
C SER A 231 -6.37 -15.73 28.39
N SER A 232 -5.27 -14.98 28.60
CA SER A 232 -5.22 -13.94 29.64
C SER A 232 -6.17 -12.77 29.36
N ILE A 233 -6.36 -12.39 28.09
CA ILE A 233 -7.36 -11.35 27.71
C ILE A 233 -8.77 -11.91 27.86
N GLU A 234 -9.02 -13.13 27.42
CA GLU A 234 -10.32 -13.80 27.54
C GLU A 234 -10.75 -13.98 29.01
N SER A 235 -9.79 -14.25 29.92
CA SER A 235 -10.06 -14.40 31.34
C SER A 235 -10.54 -13.12 32.03
N LEU A 236 -10.39 -11.94 31.38
CA LEU A 236 -10.96 -10.69 31.88
C LEU A 236 -12.48 -10.62 31.67
N ALA A 237 -13.03 -11.52 30.85
CA ALA A 237 -14.45 -11.67 30.55
C ALA A 237 -15.14 -10.33 30.21
N LEU A 238 -14.48 -9.47 29.42
CA LEU A 238 -15.06 -8.21 29.00
C LEU A 238 -16.41 -8.42 28.29
N PRO A 239 -17.37 -7.48 28.42
CA PRO A 239 -18.69 -7.61 27.81
C PRO A 239 -18.61 -7.89 26.31
N GLU A 240 -19.36 -8.91 25.84
CA GLU A 240 -19.39 -9.30 24.43
C GLU A 240 -19.89 -8.14 23.55
N GLY A 241 -19.19 -7.86 22.46
CA GLY A 241 -19.58 -6.80 21.49
C GLY A 241 -19.23 -5.38 21.93
N ILE A 242 -18.46 -5.19 23.01
CA ILE A 242 -18.04 -3.87 23.48
C ILE A 242 -17.27 -3.09 22.38
N ASP A 243 -16.52 -3.80 21.53
CA ASP A 243 -15.80 -3.28 20.36
C ASP A 243 -16.71 -2.70 19.27
N ARG A 244 -17.99 -3.06 19.26
CA ARG A 244 -19.00 -2.61 18.30
C ARG A 244 -19.82 -1.43 18.80
N THR A 245 -19.67 -1.06 20.07
CA THR A 245 -20.41 0.05 20.68
C THR A 245 -19.94 1.41 20.20
N ILE A 246 -18.73 1.50 19.68
CA ILE A 246 -18.13 2.71 19.13
C ILE A 246 -17.62 2.48 17.71
N HIS A 247 -17.42 3.58 17.00
CA HIS A 247 -16.88 3.50 15.63
C HIS A 247 -15.46 2.95 15.60
N GLN A 248 -15.16 2.07 14.65
CA GLN A 248 -13.88 1.36 14.55
C GLN A 248 -12.66 2.30 14.50
N ASN A 249 -12.76 3.44 13.81
CA ASN A 249 -11.66 4.41 13.76
C ASN A 249 -11.31 4.96 15.14
N ARG A 250 -12.33 5.19 15.98
CA ARG A 250 -12.12 5.66 17.36
C ARG A 250 -11.51 4.59 18.24
N LEU A 251 -11.95 3.34 18.10
CA LEU A 251 -11.35 2.20 18.78
C LEU A 251 -9.87 2.08 18.44
N LEU A 252 -9.52 2.11 17.16
CA LEU A 252 -8.14 2.00 16.69
C LEU A 252 -7.25 3.14 17.18
N LYS A 253 -7.77 4.37 17.19
CA LYS A 253 -7.04 5.52 17.72
C LYS A 253 -6.73 5.35 19.21
N LEU A 254 -7.73 5.05 20.04
CA LEU A 254 -7.55 4.85 21.47
C LEU A 254 -6.62 3.67 21.76
N ALA A 255 -6.73 2.59 20.99
CA ALA A 255 -5.80 1.46 21.09
C ALA A 255 -4.36 1.85 20.74
N ARG A 256 -4.12 2.62 19.68
CA ARG A 256 -2.79 3.15 19.33
C ARG A 256 -2.23 4.05 20.43
N GLU A 257 -3.06 4.96 20.94
CA GLU A 257 -2.69 5.86 22.04
C GLU A 257 -2.23 5.04 23.26
N GLY A 258 -3.05 4.08 23.70
CA GLY A 258 -2.71 3.25 24.86
C GLY A 258 -1.47 2.38 24.67
N ARG A 259 -1.22 1.88 23.45
CA ARG A 259 -0.01 1.07 23.13
C ARG A 259 1.30 1.87 23.19
N LYS A 260 1.24 3.18 22.98
CA LYS A 260 2.43 4.06 23.04
C LYS A 260 2.72 4.59 24.44
N MET A 261 1.76 4.44 25.38
CA MET A 261 1.88 4.92 26.75
C MET A 261 2.50 3.88 27.67
N SER A 262 3.26 4.34 28.64
CA SER A 262 3.66 3.50 29.77
C SER A 262 2.48 3.26 30.71
N SER A 263 2.53 2.18 31.50
CA SER A 263 1.53 1.92 32.54
C SER A 263 1.40 3.10 33.50
N ARG A 264 2.51 3.74 33.85
CA ARG A 264 2.54 4.93 34.70
C ARG A 264 1.81 6.14 34.09
N ASP A 265 1.89 6.33 32.76
CA ASP A 265 1.17 7.43 32.12
C ASP A 265 -0.33 7.17 32.07
N LEU A 266 -0.72 5.91 31.86
CA LEU A 266 -2.13 5.49 31.87
C LEU A 266 -2.79 5.70 33.24
N THR A 267 -2.06 5.43 34.34
CA THR A 267 -2.60 5.64 35.70
C THR A 267 -2.88 7.10 36.03
N ARG A 268 -2.25 8.05 35.33
CA ARG A 268 -2.50 9.48 35.52
C ARG A 268 -3.80 9.99 34.92
N PHE A 269 -4.46 9.21 34.05
CA PHE A 269 -5.72 9.58 33.48
C PHE A 269 -6.90 9.38 34.44
N SER A 270 -8.00 10.11 34.19
CA SER A 270 -9.27 9.83 34.87
C SER A 270 -9.68 8.38 34.61
N ALA A 271 -10.32 7.74 35.57
CA ALA A 271 -10.75 6.34 35.49
C ALA A 271 -11.55 6.07 34.20
N ALA A 272 -12.49 6.96 33.86
CA ALA A 272 -13.31 6.81 32.65
C ALA A 272 -12.46 6.76 31.34
N ARG A 273 -11.47 7.63 31.20
CA ARG A 273 -10.57 7.64 30.05
C ARG A 273 -9.63 6.44 30.07
N ARG A 274 -9.05 6.12 31.22
CA ARG A 274 -8.12 5.01 31.41
C ARG A 274 -8.75 3.68 31.04
N HIS A 275 -9.93 3.37 31.61
CA HIS A 275 -10.63 2.12 31.29
C HIS A 275 -11.05 2.04 29.82
N ALA A 276 -11.55 3.14 29.24
CA ALA A 276 -11.89 3.18 27.82
C ALA A 276 -10.69 2.88 26.91
N ILE A 277 -9.52 3.46 27.20
CA ILE A 277 -8.29 3.19 26.47
C ILE A 277 -7.87 1.72 26.65
N LEU A 278 -7.90 1.18 27.88
CA LEU A 278 -7.51 -0.19 28.14
C LEU A 278 -8.42 -1.20 27.43
N VAL A 279 -9.73 -0.98 27.43
CA VAL A 279 -10.67 -1.81 26.67
C VAL A 279 -10.31 -1.81 25.19
N CYS A 280 -10.09 -0.64 24.58
CA CYS A 280 -9.70 -0.55 23.19
C CYS A 280 -8.36 -1.25 22.89
N VAL A 281 -7.38 -1.12 23.80
CA VAL A 281 -6.07 -1.81 23.68
C VAL A 281 -6.22 -3.32 23.75
N LEU A 282 -7.05 -3.83 24.65
CA LEU A 282 -7.27 -5.27 24.84
C LEU A 282 -8.05 -5.89 23.67
N GLU A 283 -9.10 -5.22 23.18
CA GLU A 283 -9.86 -5.68 22.01
C GLU A 283 -8.98 -5.71 20.75
N GLU A 284 -8.15 -4.67 20.57
CA GLU A 284 -7.17 -4.65 19.50
C GLU A 284 -6.10 -5.74 19.66
N ALA A 285 -5.61 -5.96 20.87
CA ALA A 285 -4.63 -7.00 21.17
C ALA A 285 -5.22 -8.40 20.95
N ARG A 286 -6.48 -8.63 21.34
CA ARG A 286 -7.20 -9.88 21.12
C ARG A 286 -7.28 -10.22 19.62
N ALA A 287 -7.73 -9.29 18.82
CA ALA A 287 -7.81 -9.47 17.38
C ALA A 287 -6.43 -9.69 16.75
N THR A 288 -5.43 -8.91 17.16
CA THR A 288 -4.05 -9.05 16.68
C THR A 288 -3.44 -10.41 17.05
N LEU A 289 -3.57 -10.86 18.30
CA LEU A 289 -3.05 -12.15 18.76
C LEU A 289 -3.73 -13.33 18.04
N THR A 290 -5.03 -13.24 17.81
CA THR A 290 -5.78 -14.24 17.03
C THR A 290 -5.21 -14.35 15.61
N ASP A 291 -5.05 -13.24 14.91
CA ASP A 291 -4.46 -13.20 13.57
C ASP A 291 -3.01 -13.73 13.58
N GLU A 292 -2.27 -13.42 14.64
CA GLU A 292 -0.89 -13.84 14.83
C GLU A 292 -0.73 -15.33 15.02
N VAL A 293 -1.61 -15.95 15.79
CA VAL A 293 -1.65 -17.42 15.98
C VAL A 293 -1.87 -18.10 14.63
N ILE A 294 -2.84 -17.64 13.85
CA ILE A 294 -3.16 -18.20 12.54
C ILE A 294 -1.98 -18.03 11.58
N GLU A 295 -1.38 -16.84 11.54
CA GLU A 295 -0.24 -16.57 10.66
C GLU A 295 1.01 -17.40 11.05
N LEU A 296 1.27 -17.59 12.34
CA LEU A 296 2.35 -18.45 12.81
C LEU A 296 2.12 -19.90 12.41
N HIS A 297 0.88 -20.40 12.56
CA HIS A 297 0.49 -21.74 12.09
C HIS A 297 0.74 -21.90 10.58
N GLU A 298 0.27 -20.97 9.76
CA GLU A 298 0.51 -20.96 8.32
C GLU A 298 1.99 -21.01 7.97
N ARG A 299 2.81 -20.18 8.61
CA ARG A 299 4.25 -20.10 8.36
C ARG A 299 4.98 -21.36 8.81
N MET A 300 4.57 -21.95 9.92
CA MET A 300 5.12 -23.22 10.37
C MET A 300 4.83 -24.33 9.37
N LEU A 301 3.60 -24.47 8.90
CA LEU A 301 3.25 -25.44 7.87
C LEU A 301 4.06 -25.22 6.59
N ASN A 302 4.12 -23.98 6.09
CA ASN A 302 4.91 -23.65 4.90
C ASN A 302 6.41 -24.01 5.07
N SER A 303 6.97 -23.77 6.26
CA SER A 303 8.35 -24.14 6.58
C SER A 303 8.54 -25.66 6.59
N LEU A 304 7.58 -26.40 7.14
CA LEU A 304 7.63 -27.87 7.16
C LEU A 304 7.58 -28.43 5.74
N PHE A 305 6.63 -27.97 4.91
CA PHE A 305 6.52 -28.39 3.50
C PHE A 305 7.77 -28.04 2.68
N SER A 306 8.32 -26.83 2.85
CA SER A 306 9.52 -26.41 2.13
C SER A 306 10.74 -27.24 2.54
N LYS A 307 10.90 -27.54 3.82
CA LYS A 307 11.96 -28.41 4.32
C LYS A 307 11.81 -29.85 3.79
N ALA A 308 10.58 -30.38 3.80
CA ALA A 308 10.33 -31.72 3.28
C ALA A 308 10.68 -31.83 1.79
N LYS A 309 10.29 -30.84 0.97
CA LYS A 309 10.68 -30.79 -0.45
C LYS A 309 12.19 -30.71 -0.65
N ARG A 310 12.89 -29.94 0.17
CA ARG A 310 14.36 -29.83 0.12
C ARG A 310 15.01 -31.16 0.51
N THR A 311 14.59 -31.77 1.61
CA THR A 311 15.08 -33.09 2.04
C THR A 311 14.78 -34.15 0.99
N GLN A 312 13.63 -34.12 0.33
CA GLN A 312 13.32 -34.98 -0.81
C GLN A 312 14.33 -34.78 -1.94
N ALA A 313 14.61 -33.56 -2.34
CA ALA A 313 15.57 -33.24 -3.40
C ALA A 313 16.99 -33.74 -3.04
N GLU A 314 17.42 -33.52 -1.79
CA GLU A 314 18.70 -33.99 -1.27
C GLU A 314 18.79 -35.53 -1.27
N ARG A 315 17.72 -36.22 -0.80
CA ARG A 315 17.61 -37.68 -0.84
C ARG A 315 17.63 -38.21 -2.28
N LEU A 316 16.87 -37.61 -3.19
CA LEU A 316 16.88 -38.01 -4.62
C LEU A 316 18.25 -37.81 -5.28
N GLN A 317 18.96 -36.74 -4.95
CA GLN A 317 20.31 -36.49 -5.49
C GLN A 317 21.33 -37.52 -4.96
N GLN A 318 21.28 -37.85 -3.67
CA GLN A 318 22.12 -38.86 -3.06
C GLN A 318 21.80 -40.25 -3.62
N THR A 319 20.51 -40.59 -3.70
CA THR A 319 20.04 -41.86 -4.26
C THR A 319 20.31 -41.96 -5.74
N GLY A 320 20.23 -40.85 -6.50
CA GLY A 320 20.58 -40.83 -7.92
C GLY A 320 22.03 -41.24 -8.20
N LYS A 321 22.97 -40.82 -7.36
CA LYS A 321 24.36 -41.25 -7.44
C LYS A 321 24.53 -42.74 -7.17
N LEU A 322 23.85 -43.25 -6.15
CA LEU A 322 23.82 -44.67 -5.79
C LEU A 322 23.18 -45.54 -6.90
N ILE A 323 22.06 -45.10 -7.44
CA ILE A 323 21.36 -45.75 -8.56
C ILE A 323 22.27 -45.79 -9.80
N GLN A 324 22.95 -44.69 -10.10
CA GLN A 324 23.85 -44.58 -11.25
C GLN A 324 25.09 -45.51 -11.06
N SER A 325 25.62 -45.61 -9.86
CA SER A 325 26.69 -46.56 -9.53
C SER A 325 26.23 -48.02 -9.71
N LYS A 326 25.02 -48.35 -9.20
CA LYS A 326 24.45 -49.70 -9.32
C LYS A 326 24.12 -50.05 -10.77
N LEU A 327 23.55 -49.13 -11.53
CA LEU A 327 23.31 -49.34 -12.96
C LEU A 327 24.58 -49.64 -13.75
N ARG A 328 25.71 -48.97 -13.46
CA ARG A 328 26.99 -49.26 -14.07
C ARG A 328 27.45 -50.67 -13.71
N GLN A 329 27.41 -51.05 -12.43
CA GLN A 329 27.73 -52.41 -12.00
C GLN A 329 26.90 -53.46 -12.76
N TYR A 330 25.59 -53.26 -12.93
CA TYR A 330 24.73 -54.20 -13.64
C TYR A 330 24.93 -54.17 -15.16
N ILE A 331 25.37 -53.06 -15.74
CA ILE A 331 25.76 -52.98 -17.15
C ILE A 331 27.06 -53.80 -17.34
N ASP A 332 28.02 -53.62 -16.46
CA ASP A 332 29.28 -54.36 -16.51
C ASP A 332 29.08 -55.88 -16.39
N VAL A 333 28.23 -56.30 -15.41
CA VAL A 333 27.80 -57.70 -15.25
C VAL A 333 27.06 -58.21 -16.49
N GLY A 334 26.15 -57.43 -17.03
CA GLY A 334 25.38 -57.76 -18.24
C GLY A 334 26.27 -57.89 -19.48
N GLN A 335 27.25 -57.02 -19.62
CA GLN A 335 28.23 -57.10 -20.71
C GLN A 335 29.12 -58.37 -20.59
N ALA A 336 29.62 -58.65 -19.38
CA ALA A 336 30.42 -59.83 -19.10
C ALA A 336 29.65 -61.14 -19.39
N LEU A 337 28.35 -61.18 -19.05
CA LEU A 337 27.49 -62.33 -19.42
C LEU A 337 27.28 -62.47 -20.94
N SER A 338 27.10 -61.31 -21.64
CA SER A 338 26.96 -61.33 -23.10
C SER A 338 28.27 -61.84 -23.77
N ASP A 339 29.40 -61.34 -23.31
CA ASP A 339 30.71 -61.73 -23.83
C ASP A 339 31.03 -63.22 -23.52
N ALA A 340 30.69 -63.71 -22.35
CA ALA A 340 30.78 -65.09 -21.97
C ALA A 340 29.94 -66.02 -22.86
N ARG A 341 28.70 -65.59 -23.17
CA ARG A 341 27.81 -66.30 -24.10
C ARG A 341 28.39 -66.38 -25.50
N ASP A 342 28.93 -65.30 -26.02
CA ASP A 342 29.45 -65.23 -27.38
C ASP A 342 30.80 -65.99 -27.54
N SER A 343 31.58 -66.07 -26.44
CA SER A 343 32.84 -66.87 -26.41
C SER A 343 32.68 -68.33 -25.94
N GLY A 344 31.49 -68.74 -25.52
CA GLY A 344 31.26 -70.05 -24.91
C GLY A 344 31.88 -70.22 -23.51
N GLY A 345 32.19 -69.14 -22.79
CA GLY A 345 32.75 -69.13 -21.44
C GLY A 345 31.74 -69.42 -20.32
N ASP A 346 32.22 -69.65 -19.13
CA ASP A 346 31.38 -69.84 -17.94
C ASP A 346 30.71 -68.57 -17.50
N PRO A 347 29.36 -68.45 -17.50
CA PRO A 347 28.63 -67.27 -17.10
C PRO A 347 28.82 -66.86 -15.61
N TRP A 348 29.00 -67.84 -14.75
CA TRP A 348 29.19 -67.65 -13.32
C TRP A 348 30.55 -67.00 -13.00
N LEU A 349 31.58 -67.53 -13.66
CA LEU A 349 32.98 -67.03 -13.57
C LEU A 349 33.02 -65.57 -14.12
N ALA A 350 32.29 -65.31 -15.21
CA ALA A 350 32.19 -63.98 -15.78
C ALA A 350 31.58 -62.95 -14.82
N ILE A 351 30.53 -63.31 -14.08
CA ILE A 351 29.93 -62.45 -13.04
C ILE A 351 30.89 -62.24 -11.88
N GLU A 352 31.50 -63.35 -11.38
CA GLU A 352 32.43 -63.30 -10.23
C GLU A 352 33.69 -62.49 -10.49
N ASN A 353 34.15 -62.41 -11.74
CA ASN A 353 35.27 -61.57 -12.15
C ASN A 353 34.93 -60.07 -12.10
N ILE A 354 33.65 -59.67 -12.23
CA ILE A 354 33.21 -58.29 -12.10
C ILE A 354 32.81 -57.97 -10.67
N LEU A 355 32.05 -58.91 -10.04
CA LEU A 355 31.53 -58.71 -8.69
C LEU A 355 31.44 -60.07 -7.97
N PRO A 356 32.16 -60.31 -6.85
CA PRO A 356 32.08 -61.54 -6.11
C PRO A 356 30.63 -61.88 -5.77
N TRP A 357 30.26 -63.20 -5.83
CA TRP A 357 28.89 -63.65 -5.71
C TRP A 357 28.21 -63.16 -4.41
N PRO A 358 28.83 -63.17 -3.22
CA PRO A 358 28.23 -62.61 -2.02
C PRO A 358 27.91 -61.11 -2.13
N GLU A 359 28.79 -60.34 -2.83
CA GLU A 359 28.60 -58.92 -3.05
C GLU A 359 27.53 -58.67 -4.08
N PHE A 360 27.41 -59.53 -5.12
CA PHE A 360 26.31 -59.44 -6.08
C PHE A 360 24.96 -59.65 -5.42
N VAL A 361 24.80 -60.66 -4.54
CA VAL A 361 23.59 -60.91 -3.80
C VAL A 361 23.23 -59.75 -2.84
N ALA A 362 24.25 -59.23 -2.12
CA ALA A 362 24.06 -58.02 -1.28
C ALA A 362 23.61 -56.82 -2.11
N SER A 363 24.17 -56.64 -3.30
CA SER A 363 23.82 -55.56 -4.24
C SER A 363 22.39 -55.70 -4.73
N LEU A 364 21.83 -56.89 -4.92
CA LEU A 364 20.43 -57.12 -5.26
C LEU A 364 19.49 -56.66 -4.16
N GLU A 365 19.78 -56.95 -2.90
CA GLU A 365 18.98 -56.51 -1.76
C GLU A 365 19.05 -54.98 -1.58
N GLU A 366 20.21 -54.36 -1.75
CA GLU A 366 20.37 -52.93 -1.75
C GLU A 366 19.51 -52.27 -2.88
N THR A 367 19.54 -52.84 -4.08
CA THR A 367 18.81 -52.34 -5.24
C THR A 367 17.27 -52.48 -5.01
N ARG A 368 16.83 -53.60 -4.41
CA ARG A 368 15.43 -53.77 -4.00
C ARG A 368 15.01 -52.69 -2.98
N HIS A 369 15.90 -52.34 -2.06
CA HIS A 369 15.63 -51.27 -1.09
C HIS A 369 15.56 -49.90 -1.77
N LEU A 370 16.44 -49.63 -2.75
CA LEU A 370 16.43 -48.39 -3.53
C LEU A 370 15.20 -48.28 -4.45
N ALA A 371 14.68 -49.40 -4.94
CA ALA A 371 13.52 -49.46 -5.81
C ALA A 371 12.19 -49.29 -5.07
N ARG A 372 12.14 -49.27 -3.73
CA ARG A 372 10.90 -49.03 -2.96
C ARG A 372 10.44 -47.60 -3.11
N LYS A 373 9.25 -47.39 -3.69
CA LYS A 373 8.65 -46.09 -4.04
C LYS A 373 8.41 -45.17 -2.85
N ASN A 374 8.34 -45.67 -1.60
CA ASN A 374 7.78 -44.95 -0.46
C ASN A 374 8.76 -43.97 0.24
N ASN A 375 10.06 -44.02 -0.06
CA ASN A 375 11.04 -43.17 0.67
C ASN A 375 11.19 -41.74 0.11
N PHE A 376 10.50 -41.41 -0.98
CA PHE A 376 10.70 -40.15 -1.71
C PHE A 376 9.47 -39.26 -1.77
N GLU A 377 8.34 -39.61 -1.13
CA GLU A 377 7.18 -38.73 -1.12
C GLU A 377 7.30 -37.64 -0.05
N PRO A 378 7.08 -36.36 -0.39
CA PRO A 378 7.16 -35.26 0.57
C PRO A 378 6.26 -35.44 1.79
N LEU A 379 5.13 -36.11 1.63
CA LEU A 379 4.16 -36.35 2.70
C LEU A 379 4.70 -37.30 3.79
N HIS A 380 5.52 -38.29 3.43
CA HIS A 380 6.20 -39.13 4.43
C HIS A 380 7.23 -38.35 5.25
N ILE A 381 8.00 -37.49 4.58
CA ILE A 381 9.01 -36.66 5.27
C ILE A 381 8.38 -35.65 6.24
N ILE A 382 7.18 -35.14 5.92
CA ILE A 382 6.44 -34.21 6.79
C ILE A 382 6.02 -34.89 8.10
N THR A 383 5.55 -36.15 8.05
CA THR A 383 5.09 -36.85 9.26
C THR A 383 6.20 -37.08 10.28
N GLU A 384 7.47 -37.12 9.85
CA GLU A 384 8.61 -37.12 10.78
C GLU A 384 8.61 -35.91 11.73
N LYS A 385 7.95 -34.80 11.34
CA LYS A 385 7.81 -33.57 12.11
C LYS A 385 6.45 -33.41 12.79
N TYR A 386 5.65 -34.46 12.88
CA TYR A 386 4.32 -34.47 13.51
C TYR A 386 4.34 -33.96 14.96
N SER A 387 5.37 -34.32 15.71
CA SER A 387 5.53 -33.87 17.11
C SER A 387 5.60 -32.33 17.23
N THR A 388 6.16 -31.66 16.22
CA THR A 388 6.23 -30.18 16.19
C THR A 388 4.84 -29.55 16.07
N LEU A 389 3.99 -30.12 15.22
CA LEU A 389 2.61 -29.67 15.04
C LEU A 389 1.77 -29.90 16.30
N ARG A 390 1.89 -31.09 16.87
CA ARG A 390 1.11 -31.53 18.03
C ARG A 390 1.41 -30.73 19.30
N LYS A 391 2.56 -30.08 19.41
CA LYS A 391 2.90 -29.24 20.57
C LYS A 391 1.92 -28.08 20.79
N TYR A 392 1.38 -27.51 19.72
CA TYR A 392 0.53 -26.32 19.82
C TYR A 392 -0.89 -26.50 19.24
N ALA A 393 -1.09 -27.39 18.25
CA ALA A 393 -2.36 -27.55 17.56
C ALA A 393 -3.57 -27.81 18.50
N PRO A 394 -3.46 -28.61 19.57
CA PRO A 394 -4.57 -28.84 20.49
C PRO A 394 -5.07 -27.53 21.13
N ARG A 395 -4.16 -26.73 21.65
CA ARG A 395 -4.50 -25.45 22.29
C ARG A 395 -4.99 -24.42 21.26
N MET A 396 -4.39 -24.38 20.07
CA MET A 396 -4.81 -23.50 18.99
C MET A 396 -6.26 -23.78 18.57
N LEU A 397 -6.60 -25.04 18.29
CA LEU A 397 -7.97 -25.42 17.92
C LEU A 397 -8.97 -25.18 19.05
N SER A 398 -8.56 -25.28 20.32
CA SER A 398 -9.43 -24.98 21.46
C SER A 398 -9.69 -23.48 21.62
N ALA A 399 -8.70 -22.62 21.36
CA ALA A 399 -8.79 -21.17 21.52
C ALA A 399 -9.52 -20.49 20.35
N LEU A 400 -9.43 -21.03 19.12
CA LEU A 400 -10.03 -20.39 17.95
C LEU A 400 -11.51 -20.81 17.79
N GLN A 401 -12.41 -19.83 17.71
CA GLN A 401 -13.82 -20.03 17.37
C GLN A 401 -13.98 -20.01 15.84
N LEU A 402 -13.89 -21.21 15.25
CA LEU A 402 -14.00 -21.42 13.81
C LEU A 402 -15.48 -21.49 13.40
N VAL A 403 -15.82 -20.80 12.32
CA VAL A 403 -17.12 -20.85 11.66
C VAL A 403 -16.88 -21.16 10.20
N ALA A 404 -17.69 -22.01 9.59
CA ALA A 404 -17.50 -22.49 8.23
C ALA A 404 -18.69 -22.15 7.32
N THR A 405 -18.41 -21.97 6.03
CA THR A 405 -19.44 -22.01 4.99
C THR A 405 -19.93 -23.45 4.80
N PRO A 406 -21.12 -23.67 4.22
CA PRO A 406 -21.60 -25.02 3.89
C PRO A 406 -20.61 -25.84 3.09
N ALA A 407 -19.85 -25.22 2.17
CA ALA A 407 -18.84 -25.89 1.36
C ALA A 407 -17.63 -26.40 2.16
N ALA A 408 -17.30 -25.76 3.27
CA ALA A 408 -16.19 -26.12 4.16
C ALA A 408 -16.64 -26.89 5.40
N GLN A 409 -17.94 -27.21 5.51
CA GLN A 409 -18.47 -27.92 6.69
C GLN A 409 -17.78 -29.25 6.94
N PRO A 410 -17.47 -30.12 5.95
CA PRO A 410 -16.75 -31.37 6.20
C PRO A 410 -15.38 -31.18 6.85
N LEU A 411 -14.69 -30.11 6.51
CA LEU A 411 -13.41 -29.75 7.15
C LEU A 411 -13.63 -29.27 8.58
N ALA A 412 -14.65 -28.44 8.81
CA ALA A 412 -14.99 -27.97 10.14
C ALA A 412 -15.35 -29.13 11.08
N ASP A 413 -16.14 -30.08 10.62
CA ASP A 413 -16.50 -31.28 11.37
C ASP A 413 -15.28 -32.15 11.65
N ALA A 414 -14.35 -32.29 10.70
CA ALA A 414 -13.08 -32.99 10.93
C ALA A 414 -12.24 -32.32 12.03
N LEU A 415 -12.21 -30.97 12.07
CA LEU A 415 -11.50 -30.23 13.14
C LEU A 415 -12.17 -30.41 14.51
N VAL A 416 -13.50 -30.54 14.56
CA VAL A 416 -14.22 -30.89 15.77
C VAL A 416 -13.84 -32.30 16.26
N VAL A 417 -13.80 -33.28 15.35
CA VAL A 417 -13.34 -34.66 15.66
C VAL A 417 -11.90 -34.60 16.20
N ILE A 418 -10.98 -33.89 15.56
CA ILE A 418 -9.60 -33.77 16.03
C ILE A 418 -9.53 -33.13 17.43
N LYS A 419 -10.33 -32.08 17.67
CA LYS A 419 -10.43 -31.41 18.97
C LYS A 419 -10.90 -32.37 20.06
N ASP A 420 -11.90 -33.19 19.74
CA ASP A 420 -12.42 -34.21 20.65
C ASP A 420 -11.41 -35.34 20.95
N MET A 421 -10.69 -35.79 19.91
CA MET A 421 -9.57 -36.73 20.05
C MET A 421 -8.47 -36.20 20.97
N TYR A 422 -8.14 -34.91 20.88
CA TYR A 422 -7.17 -34.30 21.81
C TYR A 422 -7.68 -34.25 23.22
N ARG A 423 -8.96 -33.92 23.44
CA ARG A 423 -9.58 -33.87 24.76
C ARG A 423 -9.62 -35.25 25.41
N LYS A 424 -10.03 -36.28 24.65
CA LYS A 424 -10.13 -37.68 25.11
C LYS A 424 -8.80 -38.43 25.07
N GLN A 425 -7.72 -37.82 24.61
CA GLN A 425 -6.41 -38.45 24.39
C GLN A 425 -6.47 -39.71 23.49
N SER A 426 -7.47 -39.78 22.60
CA SER A 426 -7.66 -40.91 21.68
C SER A 426 -6.48 -41.10 20.76
N ARG A 427 -6.05 -42.33 20.55
CA ARG A 427 -4.96 -42.68 19.63
C ARG A 427 -5.45 -43.04 18.24
N LYS A 428 -6.73 -43.36 18.07
CA LYS A 428 -7.35 -43.75 16.78
C LYS A 428 -8.35 -42.71 16.33
N VAL A 429 -8.40 -42.47 15.00
CA VAL A 429 -9.44 -41.64 14.38
C VAL A 429 -10.72 -42.51 14.28
N PRO A 430 -11.88 -41.95 14.64
CA PRO A 430 -13.15 -42.69 14.46
C PRO A 430 -13.37 -43.03 12.98
N ALA A 431 -13.94 -44.22 12.70
CA ALA A 431 -14.28 -44.62 11.34
C ALA A 431 -15.32 -43.70 10.66
N THR A 432 -16.13 -42.99 11.48
CA THR A 432 -17.14 -42.01 11.05
C THR A 432 -16.56 -40.59 10.81
N ALA A 433 -15.23 -40.43 10.92
CA ALA A 433 -14.62 -39.11 10.73
C ALA A 433 -14.82 -38.65 9.25
N PRO A 434 -15.13 -37.35 9.02
CA PRO A 434 -15.30 -36.81 7.68
C PRO A 434 -14.03 -36.97 6.83
N LEU A 435 -14.21 -37.38 5.57
CA LEU A 435 -13.13 -37.61 4.58
C LEU A 435 -13.32 -36.79 3.30
N GLU A 436 -14.44 -36.11 3.13
CA GLU A 436 -14.80 -35.35 1.91
C GLU A 436 -13.85 -34.17 1.69
N PHE A 437 -13.26 -33.62 2.74
CA PHE A 437 -12.28 -32.52 2.66
C PHE A 437 -10.90 -32.99 2.22
N VAL A 438 -10.62 -34.31 2.23
CA VAL A 438 -9.29 -34.86 1.95
C VAL A 438 -9.01 -34.82 0.44
N PRO A 439 -8.00 -34.04 -0.01
CA PRO A 439 -7.62 -34.01 -1.42
C PRO A 439 -7.11 -35.37 -1.91
N GLU A 440 -7.26 -35.64 -3.22
CA GLU A 440 -6.84 -36.91 -3.85
C GLU A 440 -5.37 -37.26 -3.56
N SER A 441 -4.49 -36.25 -3.53
CA SER A 441 -3.07 -36.42 -3.22
C SER A 441 -2.80 -36.97 -1.80
N TRP A 442 -3.72 -36.76 -0.86
CA TRP A 442 -3.61 -37.22 0.52
C TRP A 442 -4.37 -38.52 0.77
N ARG A 443 -5.36 -38.87 -0.05
CA ARG A 443 -6.21 -40.05 0.18
C ARG A 443 -5.44 -41.35 0.37
N LYS A 444 -4.43 -41.58 -0.46
CA LYS A 444 -3.61 -42.80 -0.40
C LYS A 444 -2.81 -42.99 0.89
N VAL A 445 -2.51 -41.89 1.61
CA VAL A 445 -1.75 -41.93 2.87
C VAL A 445 -2.66 -41.77 4.09
N VAL A 446 -3.78 -41.09 3.95
CA VAL A 446 -4.78 -40.91 5.01
C VAL A 446 -5.61 -42.17 5.22
N ILE A 447 -6.05 -42.80 4.13
CA ILE A 447 -6.88 -44.00 4.15
C ILE A 447 -6.00 -45.23 3.92
N THR A 448 -5.86 -46.06 4.94
CA THR A 448 -5.05 -47.27 4.93
C THR A 448 -5.93 -48.53 5.10
N PRO A 449 -5.47 -49.73 4.75
CA PRO A 449 -6.21 -50.96 5.02
C PRO A 449 -6.55 -51.17 6.50
N ALA A 450 -5.77 -50.57 7.40
CA ALA A 450 -5.97 -50.63 8.85
C ALA A 450 -6.91 -49.51 9.40
N GLY A 451 -7.48 -48.70 8.53
CA GLY A 451 -8.32 -47.54 8.86
C GLY A 451 -7.68 -46.21 8.55
N ILE A 452 -8.17 -45.14 9.21
CA ILE A 452 -7.68 -43.79 8.99
C ILE A 452 -6.39 -43.55 9.77
N ASP A 453 -5.30 -43.20 9.07
CA ASP A 453 -4.04 -42.85 9.75
C ASP A 453 -4.16 -41.48 10.42
N ARG A 454 -3.91 -41.43 11.73
CA ARG A 454 -4.08 -40.23 12.53
C ARG A 454 -3.13 -39.09 12.13
N GLN A 455 -1.87 -39.40 11.90
CA GLN A 455 -0.86 -38.39 11.64
C GLN A 455 -1.14 -37.67 10.31
N TYR A 456 -1.43 -38.42 9.27
CA TYR A 456 -1.79 -37.87 7.97
C TYR A 456 -3.13 -37.15 7.99
N TYR A 457 -4.12 -37.67 8.73
CA TYR A 457 -5.43 -37.03 8.87
C TYR A 457 -5.32 -35.66 9.54
N GLU A 458 -4.62 -35.58 10.69
CA GLU A 458 -4.40 -34.31 11.39
C GLU A 458 -3.57 -33.31 10.54
N PHE A 459 -2.50 -33.74 9.87
CA PHE A 459 -1.72 -32.90 8.98
C PHE A 459 -2.55 -32.39 7.81
N CYS A 460 -3.34 -33.25 7.18
CA CYS A 460 -4.22 -32.89 6.09
C CYS A 460 -5.25 -31.84 6.54
N ALA A 461 -5.98 -32.10 7.62
CA ALA A 461 -7.00 -31.19 8.12
C ALA A 461 -6.42 -29.82 8.49
N LEU A 462 -5.26 -29.77 9.16
CA LEU A 462 -4.61 -28.51 9.52
C LEU A 462 -3.98 -27.78 8.30
N SER A 463 -3.60 -28.53 7.27
CA SER A 463 -3.14 -27.95 6.01
C SER A 463 -4.29 -27.35 5.19
N GLU A 464 -5.42 -28.05 5.11
CA GLU A 464 -6.63 -27.56 4.45
C GLU A 464 -7.25 -26.37 5.20
N LEU A 465 -7.22 -26.37 6.55
CA LEU A 465 -7.62 -25.22 7.37
C LEU A 465 -6.87 -23.94 6.97
N LYS A 466 -5.56 -24.03 6.70
CA LYS A 466 -4.77 -22.89 6.20
C LYS A 466 -5.35 -22.33 4.90
N GLY A 467 -5.74 -23.20 3.98
CA GLY A 467 -6.37 -22.82 2.71
C GLY A 467 -7.73 -22.15 2.92
N ALA A 468 -8.57 -22.78 3.73
CA ALA A 468 -9.93 -22.33 4.03
C ALA A 468 -9.97 -20.99 4.78
N LEU A 469 -9.01 -20.74 5.70
CA LEU A 469 -8.86 -19.45 6.38
C LEU A 469 -8.41 -18.34 5.42
N ARG A 470 -7.60 -18.66 4.43
CA ARG A 470 -7.15 -17.69 3.42
C ARG A 470 -8.27 -17.31 2.46
N SER A 471 -9.05 -18.29 1.99
CA SER A 471 -10.20 -18.04 1.11
C SER A 471 -11.32 -17.31 1.86
N GLY A 472 -11.53 -17.64 3.13
CA GLY A 472 -12.65 -17.18 3.92
C GLY A 472 -13.78 -18.20 3.99
N ASP A 473 -13.58 -19.43 3.47
CA ASP A 473 -14.52 -20.55 3.61
C ASP A 473 -14.64 -21.00 5.07
N ILE A 474 -13.55 -20.81 5.84
CA ILE A 474 -13.57 -20.87 7.29
C ILE A 474 -13.06 -19.52 7.81
N TRP A 475 -13.76 -18.95 8.78
CA TRP A 475 -13.34 -17.71 9.43
C TRP A 475 -13.32 -17.85 10.96
N VAL A 476 -12.70 -16.88 11.62
CA VAL A 476 -12.52 -16.89 13.07
C VAL A 476 -13.21 -15.67 13.68
N LYS A 477 -14.10 -15.91 14.64
CA LYS A 477 -14.73 -14.82 15.40
C LYS A 477 -13.66 -14.01 16.12
N GLY A 478 -13.76 -12.67 16.05
CA GLY A 478 -12.80 -11.76 16.65
C GLY A 478 -11.50 -11.54 15.87
N SER A 479 -11.30 -12.24 14.76
CA SER A 479 -10.19 -11.95 13.82
C SER A 479 -10.49 -10.71 12.97
N ARG A 480 -9.44 -9.96 12.57
CA ARG A 480 -9.55 -8.90 11.56
C ARG A 480 -9.27 -9.37 10.15
N ARG A 481 -8.27 -10.23 10.01
CA ARG A 481 -7.77 -10.70 8.70
C ARG A 481 -8.46 -11.95 8.21
N TYR A 482 -9.12 -12.66 9.11
CA TYR A 482 -9.80 -13.94 8.81
C TYR A 482 -11.27 -13.86 9.18
N LYS A 483 -11.96 -12.81 8.66
CA LYS A 483 -13.41 -12.60 8.73
C LYS A 483 -14.12 -13.37 7.64
N ASN A 484 -15.45 -13.46 7.74
CA ASN A 484 -16.31 -13.81 6.62
C ASN A 484 -16.04 -12.86 5.43
N PHE A 485 -16.13 -13.41 4.21
CA PHE A 485 -15.88 -12.62 2.99
C PHE A 485 -16.79 -11.40 2.87
N ASP A 486 -18.08 -11.57 3.19
CA ASP A 486 -19.07 -10.50 3.12
C ASP A 486 -18.82 -9.35 4.13
N ASP A 487 -18.20 -9.65 5.28
CA ASP A 487 -17.86 -8.64 6.29
C ASP A 487 -16.78 -7.63 5.83
N TYR A 488 -16.13 -7.86 4.70
CA TYR A 488 -15.18 -6.93 4.10
C TYR A 488 -15.82 -5.95 3.13
N LEU A 489 -17.00 -6.30 2.60
CA LEU A 489 -17.68 -5.51 1.58
C LEU A 489 -18.66 -4.53 2.23
N ILE A 490 -19.07 -3.53 1.46
CA ILE A 490 -20.18 -2.65 1.84
C ILE A 490 -21.42 -3.51 2.12
N PRO A 491 -22.14 -3.28 3.24
CA PRO A 491 -23.38 -3.98 3.52
C PRO A 491 -24.37 -3.87 2.36
N GLU A 492 -25.09 -4.95 2.03
CA GLU A 492 -26.00 -4.98 0.86
C GLU A 492 -27.00 -3.83 0.85
N LYS A 493 -27.64 -3.55 2.00
CA LYS A 493 -28.59 -2.44 2.15
C LYS A 493 -27.99 -1.05 1.83
N ASP A 494 -26.70 -0.86 2.11
CA ASP A 494 -26.03 0.41 1.81
C ASP A 494 -25.55 0.44 0.36
N PHE A 495 -25.17 -0.71 -0.20
CA PHE A 495 -24.87 -0.82 -1.62
C PHE A 495 -26.10 -0.55 -2.49
N ASP A 496 -27.30 -1.00 -2.09
CA ASP A 496 -28.55 -0.71 -2.81
C ASP A 496 -28.84 0.79 -2.90
N LYS A 497 -28.52 1.55 -1.88
CA LYS A 497 -28.65 3.02 -1.90
C LYS A 497 -27.67 3.69 -2.88
N LEU A 498 -26.49 3.08 -3.08
CA LEU A 498 -25.46 3.61 -3.98
C LEU A 498 -25.68 3.18 -5.45
N THR A 499 -26.43 2.12 -5.70
CA THR A 499 -26.62 1.56 -7.05
C THR A 499 -27.09 2.60 -8.10
N PRO A 500 -27.96 3.59 -7.78
CA PRO A 500 -28.36 4.60 -8.78
C PRO A 500 -27.24 5.55 -9.21
N ALA A 501 -26.16 5.67 -8.41
CA ALA A 501 -25.02 6.56 -8.68
C ALA A 501 -23.73 5.93 -8.15
N LEU A 502 -23.32 4.82 -8.77
CA LEU A 502 -22.07 4.13 -8.39
C LEU A 502 -20.85 5.00 -8.66
N PRO A 503 -19.86 5.05 -7.75
CA PRO A 503 -18.62 5.78 -7.96
C PRO A 503 -17.63 5.02 -8.87
N LEU A 504 -18.14 4.33 -9.88
CA LEU A 504 -17.41 3.52 -10.85
C LEU A 504 -17.57 4.09 -12.26
N PRO A 505 -16.56 4.01 -13.13
CA PRO A 505 -16.65 4.50 -14.51
C PRO A 505 -17.37 3.50 -15.46
N VAL A 506 -17.94 2.44 -14.92
CA VAL A 506 -18.66 1.41 -15.69
C VAL A 506 -20.15 1.47 -15.42
N SER A 507 -20.97 1.09 -16.41
CA SER A 507 -22.42 1.05 -16.23
C SER A 507 -22.83 0.02 -15.18
N ALA A 508 -23.86 0.36 -14.39
CA ALA A 508 -24.51 -0.59 -13.47
C ALA A 508 -25.28 -1.68 -14.24
N ASP A 509 -25.78 -1.36 -15.42
CA ASP A 509 -26.46 -2.31 -16.29
C ASP A 509 -25.48 -3.24 -17.00
N TYR A 510 -25.68 -4.55 -16.79
CA TYR A 510 -24.83 -5.57 -17.38
C TYR A 510 -24.87 -5.56 -18.92
N HIS A 511 -26.07 -5.43 -19.51
CA HIS A 511 -26.21 -5.52 -20.95
C HIS A 511 -25.57 -4.34 -21.68
N GLU A 512 -25.70 -3.16 -21.13
CA GLU A 512 -25.01 -1.97 -21.64
C GLU A 512 -23.49 -2.14 -21.55
N TYR A 513 -22.99 -2.55 -20.39
CA TYR A 513 -21.57 -2.78 -20.15
C TYR A 513 -20.98 -3.80 -21.12
N ILE A 514 -21.58 -5.02 -21.17
CA ILE A 514 -21.00 -6.12 -21.93
C ILE A 514 -21.09 -5.89 -23.43
N THR A 515 -22.19 -5.29 -23.92
CA THR A 515 -22.35 -4.96 -25.34
C THR A 515 -21.25 -4.01 -25.80
N GLY A 516 -20.99 -2.94 -25.03
CA GLY A 516 -19.91 -2.01 -25.34
C GLY A 516 -18.54 -2.67 -25.37
N ARG A 517 -18.24 -3.53 -24.39
CA ARG A 517 -16.95 -4.23 -24.33
C ARG A 517 -16.79 -5.25 -25.46
N MET A 518 -17.82 -6.01 -25.79
CA MET A 518 -17.75 -7.00 -26.85
C MET A 518 -17.67 -6.37 -28.25
N THR A 519 -18.37 -5.26 -28.48
CA THR A 519 -18.23 -4.48 -29.72
C THR A 519 -16.81 -3.97 -29.92
N LEU A 520 -16.21 -3.40 -28.84
CA LEU A 520 -14.82 -2.96 -28.89
C LEU A 520 -13.84 -4.11 -29.13
N LEU A 521 -14.03 -5.25 -28.45
CA LEU A 521 -13.19 -6.43 -28.61
C LEU A 521 -13.26 -6.97 -30.06
N GLN A 522 -14.45 -7.06 -30.61
CA GLN A 522 -14.64 -7.51 -31.98
C GLN A 522 -13.94 -6.57 -32.98
N SER A 523 -14.17 -5.27 -32.88
CA SER A 523 -13.53 -4.28 -33.74
C SER A 523 -12.00 -4.36 -33.68
N ARG A 524 -11.41 -4.55 -32.48
CA ARG A 524 -9.97 -4.71 -32.32
C ARG A 524 -9.43 -5.99 -32.93
N LEU A 525 -10.15 -7.10 -32.77
CA LEU A 525 -9.77 -8.38 -33.34
C LEU A 525 -9.78 -8.32 -34.88
N GLU A 526 -10.80 -7.70 -35.47
CA GLU A 526 -10.91 -7.50 -36.92
C GLU A 526 -9.77 -6.64 -37.47
N GLU A 527 -9.49 -5.49 -36.80
CA GLU A 527 -8.41 -4.58 -37.15
C GLU A 527 -7.04 -5.27 -37.12
N VAL A 528 -6.70 -5.92 -35.98
CA VAL A 528 -5.39 -6.56 -35.83
C VAL A 528 -5.24 -7.80 -36.71
N ASN A 529 -6.33 -8.56 -36.92
CA ASN A 529 -6.32 -9.68 -37.85
C ASN A 529 -6.06 -9.25 -39.31
N ALA A 530 -6.65 -8.13 -39.72
CA ALA A 530 -6.40 -7.56 -41.07
C ALA A 530 -4.94 -7.08 -41.19
N MET A 531 -4.43 -6.32 -40.24
CA MET A 531 -3.05 -5.88 -40.22
C MET A 531 -2.06 -7.05 -40.22
N ALA A 532 -2.35 -8.12 -39.44
CA ALA A 532 -1.51 -9.31 -39.37
C ALA A 532 -1.52 -10.09 -40.71
N ALA A 533 -2.68 -10.19 -41.35
CA ALA A 533 -2.82 -10.86 -42.66
C ALA A 533 -2.04 -10.13 -43.78
N LEU A 534 -1.94 -8.80 -43.69
CA LEU A 534 -1.20 -7.96 -44.65
C LEU A 534 0.30 -7.81 -44.27
N GLY A 535 0.71 -8.32 -43.10
CA GLY A 535 2.07 -8.09 -42.60
C GLY A 535 2.37 -6.65 -42.19
N GLU A 536 1.34 -5.85 -41.86
CA GLU A 536 1.43 -4.42 -41.54
C GLU A 536 1.51 -4.15 -40.04
N LEU A 537 1.62 -5.18 -39.19
CA LEU A 537 1.82 -4.99 -37.74
C LEU A 537 3.20 -4.38 -37.49
N PRO A 538 3.28 -3.21 -36.84
CA PRO A 538 4.56 -2.53 -36.64
C PRO A 538 5.44 -3.31 -35.65
N ASP A 539 6.62 -3.74 -36.12
CA ASP A 539 7.64 -4.50 -35.35
C ASP A 539 7.11 -5.82 -34.75
N VAL A 540 6.02 -6.38 -35.28
CA VAL A 540 5.42 -7.62 -34.78
C VAL A 540 5.24 -8.61 -35.95
N GLU A 541 5.81 -9.80 -35.81
CA GLU A 541 5.63 -10.92 -36.77
C GLU A 541 4.86 -12.05 -36.06
N ILE A 542 3.73 -12.46 -36.63
CA ILE A 542 2.94 -13.59 -36.15
C ILE A 542 3.07 -14.72 -37.15
N SER A 543 3.61 -15.84 -36.73
CA SER A 543 3.67 -17.09 -37.50
C SER A 543 2.97 -18.21 -36.73
N ASP A 544 2.77 -19.39 -37.37
CA ASP A 544 1.95 -20.51 -36.83
C ASP A 544 2.29 -20.93 -35.37
N ARG A 545 3.47 -20.62 -34.86
CA ARG A 545 3.88 -21.00 -33.51
C ARG A 545 4.68 -19.94 -32.74
N VAL A 546 5.02 -18.81 -33.39
CA VAL A 546 5.92 -17.82 -32.77
C VAL A 546 5.35 -16.43 -33.00
N VAL A 547 5.27 -15.66 -31.92
CA VAL A 547 5.06 -14.22 -31.96
C VAL A 547 6.38 -13.56 -31.65
N LYS A 548 6.91 -12.82 -32.59
CA LYS A 548 8.17 -12.07 -32.44
C LYS A 548 7.85 -10.59 -32.41
N VAL A 549 8.27 -9.92 -31.37
CA VAL A 549 8.22 -8.45 -31.27
C VAL A 549 9.66 -7.97 -31.32
N SER A 550 9.99 -7.20 -32.34
CA SER A 550 11.32 -6.61 -32.48
C SER A 550 11.57 -5.58 -31.40
N PRO A 551 12.80 -5.47 -30.88
CA PRO A 551 13.17 -4.39 -29.98
C PRO A 551 12.91 -3.04 -30.65
N LEU A 552 12.36 -2.11 -29.87
CA LEU A 552 12.15 -0.74 -30.35
C LEU A 552 13.50 -0.02 -30.49
N ASP A 553 13.65 0.76 -31.55
CA ASP A 553 14.83 1.59 -31.75
C ASP A 553 15.03 2.58 -30.59
N ASN A 554 16.29 2.86 -30.27
CA ASN A 554 16.64 3.84 -29.28
C ASN A 554 16.36 5.26 -29.82
N CYS A 555 15.33 5.88 -29.29
CA CYS A 555 14.92 7.25 -29.70
C CYS A 555 15.59 8.36 -28.86
N VAL A 556 16.58 8.03 -28.00
CA VAL A 556 17.26 9.03 -27.18
C VAL A 556 18.28 9.76 -28.04
N PRO A 557 18.15 11.10 -28.24
CA PRO A 557 19.12 11.89 -29.01
C PRO A 557 20.53 11.78 -28.39
N ALA A 558 21.55 11.70 -29.23
CA ALA A 558 22.95 11.59 -28.81
C ALA A 558 23.39 12.78 -27.92
N GLN A 559 22.75 13.91 -28.06
CA GLN A 559 23.04 15.15 -27.29
C GLN A 559 22.56 15.06 -25.82
N VAL A 560 21.70 14.12 -25.47
CA VAL A 560 21.13 14.02 -24.11
C VAL A 560 22.19 13.69 -23.08
N SER A 561 23.06 12.69 -23.33
CA SER A 561 24.09 12.30 -22.37
C SER A 561 25.09 13.43 -22.07
N PRO A 562 25.68 14.09 -23.06
CA PRO A 562 26.55 15.25 -22.80
C PRO A 562 25.84 16.41 -22.09
N LEU A 563 24.58 16.69 -22.44
CA LEU A 563 23.77 17.70 -21.75
C LEU A 563 23.50 17.35 -20.30
N ALA A 564 23.15 16.09 -20.02
CA ALA A 564 22.92 15.61 -18.66
C ALA A 564 24.20 15.71 -17.80
N GLU A 565 25.34 15.26 -18.32
CA GLU A 565 26.64 15.37 -17.65
C GLU A 565 27.01 16.83 -17.36
N LEU A 566 26.80 17.73 -18.33
CA LEU A 566 27.03 19.15 -18.15
C LEU A 566 26.15 19.74 -17.04
N ILE A 567 24.85 19.46 -17.08
CA ILE A 567 23.89 19.94 -16.05
C ILE A 567 24.30 19.39 -14.68
N TYR A 568 24.52 18.07 -14.52
CA TYR A 568 24.94 17.48 -13.26
C TYR A 568 26.30 18.02 -12.75
N SER A 569 27.23 18.35 -13.65
CA SER A 569 28.49 18.97 -13.24
C SER A 569 28.32 20.35 -12.62
N MET A 570 27.24 21.06 -12.98
CA MET A 570 26.90 22.39 -12.45
C MET A 570 26.15 22.35 -11.12
N LEU A 571 25.58 21.20 -10.73
CA LEU A 571 24.84 21.09 -9.48
C LEU A 571 25.79 21.27 -8.28
N PRO A 572 25.31 21.91 -7.18
CA PRO A 572 26.05 21.96 -5.91
C PRO A 572 26.31 20.54 -5.38
N ARG A 573 27.26 20.42 -4.45
CA ARG A 573 27.57 19.15 -3.76
C ARG A 573 27.09 19.21 -2.30
N PRO A 574 25.79 19.00 -2.02
CA PRO A 574 25.26 19.06 -0.67
C PRO A 574 25.48 17.76 0.10
N LYS A 575 25.38 17.84 1.42
CA LYS A 575 25.10 16.67 2.27
C LYS A 575 23.61 16.35 2.23
N ILE A 576 23.25 15.08 2.50
CA ILE A 576 21.83 14.68 2.57
C ILE A 576 21.03 15.46 3.61
N THR A 577 21.65 15.84 4.74
CA THR A 577 21.04 16.71 5.76
C THR A 577 20.70 18.09 5.20
N GLU A 578 21.57 18.65 4.36
CA GLU A 578 21.37 19.96 3.75
C GLU A 578 20.25 19.93 2.70
N ILE A 579 20.09 18.81 1.97
CA ILE A 579 18.97 18.61 1.04
C ILE A 579 17.65 18.61 1.79
N LEU A 580 17.57 17.83 2.88
CA LEU A 580 16.33 17.74 3.66
C LEU A 580 15.91 19.09 4.25
N ASP A 581 16.88 19.85 4.75
CA ASP A 581 16.64 21.20 5.29
C ASP A 581 16.16 22.17 4.20
N GLU A 582 16.79 22.19 3.03
CA GLU A 582 16.38 23.04 1.91
C GLU A 582 14.99 22.65 1.39
N VAL A 583 14.75 21.38 1.15
CA VAL A 583 13.43 20.89 0.69
C VAL A 583 12.36 21.22 1.72
N ASN A 584 12.64 21.04 3.02
CA ASN A 584 11.70 21.42 4.06
C ASN A 584 11.46 22.94 4.11
N SER A 585 12.47 23.77 3.80
CA SER A 585 12.29 25.23 3.72
C SER A 585 11.37 25.64 2.55
N TRP A 586 11.31 24.86 1.48
CA TRP A 586 10.47 25.13 0.31
C TRP A 586 9.06 24.61 0.46
N THR A 587 8.89 23.44 1.09
CA THR A 587 7.63 22.68 1.12
C THR A 587 7.00 22.62 2.49
N THR A 588 7.78 22.83 3.55
CA THR A 588 7.34 22.65 4.94
C THR A 588 6.73 21.25 5.22
N PHE A 589 7.19 20.20 4.51
CA PHE A 589 6.64 18.86 4.61
C PHE A 589 6.67 18.28 6.04
N THR A 590 7.57 18.76 6.90
CA THR A 590 7.63 18.35 8.31
C THR A 590 6.39 18.74 9.10
N ARG A 591 5.56 19.67 8.62
CA ARG A 591 4.31 20.09 9.26
C ARG A 591 3.29 18.96 9.41
N HIS A 592 3.37 17.93 8.57
CA HIS A 592 2.48 16.79 8.57
C HIS A 592 2.75 15.78 9.70
N PHE A 593 3.93 15.88 10.35
CA PHE A 593 4.26 15.02 11.49
C PHE A 593 3.69 15.58 12.79
N SER A 594 2.40 15.34 13.01
CA SER A 594 1.66 15.78 14.19
C SER A 594 1.79 14.78 15.34
N HIS A 595 1.69 15.27 16.58
CA HIS A 595 1.72 14.43 17.77
C HIS A 595 0.43 13.63 17.90
N ILE A 596 0.50 12.31 18.23
CA ILE A 596 -0.67 11.42 18.26
C ILE A 596 -1.74 11.83 19.28
N LYS A 597 -1.36 12.50 20.37
CA LYS A 597 -2.30 12.97 21.41
C LYS A 597 -2.80 14.40 21.18
N ASN A 598 -1.91 15.28 20.72
CA ASN A 598 -2.14 16.71 20.64
C ASN A 598 -1.48 17.22 19.36
N ASP A 599 -2.26 17.62 18.39
CA ASP A 599 -1.75 18.24 17.16
C ASP A 599 -1.02 19.57 17.40
N ILE A 600 -0.99 20.05 18.65
CA ILE A 600 -0.42 21.34 19.08
C ILE A 600 1.10 21.28 19.24
N THR A 601 1.63 20.15 19.72
CA THR A 601 3.07 20.06 20.04
C THR A 601 3.82 19.74 18.76
N ARG A 602 4.56 20.72 18.24
CA ARG A 602 5.45 20.48 17.09
C ARG A 602 6.74 19.82 17.61
N PRO A 603 7.23 18.81 16.90
CA PRO A 603 8.52 18.23 17.22
C PRO A 603 9.62 19.23 16.92
N ASP A 604 10.76 19.10 17.60
CA ASP A 604 11.97 19.73 17.12
C ASP A 604 12.24 19.26 15.68
N THR A 605 12.27 20.20 14.74
CA THR A 605 12.41 19.90 13.30
C THR A 605 13.70 19.13 13.01
N ARG A 606 14.79 19.40 13.72
CA ARG A 606 16.06 18.71 13.52
C ARG A 606 16.01 17.29 14.03
N LEU A 607 15.44 17.06 15.22
CA LEU A 607 15.25 15.72 15.75
C LEU A 607 14.30 14.91 14.86
N LEU A 608 13.24 15.52 14.33
CA LEU A 608 12.34 14.87 13.38
C LEU A 608 13.07 14.48 12.09
N LEU A 609 13.75 15.41 11.44
CA LEU A 609 14.52 15.14 10.23
C LEU A 609 15.63 14.10 10.47
N THR A 610 16.27 14.12 11.65
CA THR A 610 17.23 13.11 12.05
C THR A 610 16.60 11.72 12.16
N THR A 611 15.40 11.65 12.72
CA THR A 611 14.64 10.38 12.85
C THR A 611 14.22 9.84 11.48
N ILE A 612 13.70 10.70 10.61
CA ILE A 612 13.34 10.35 9.21
C ILE A 612 14.59 9.86 8.45
N LEU A 613 15.71 10.56 8.60
CA LEU A 613 16.98 10.17 7.98
C LEU A 613 17.46 8.81 8.50
N ALA A 614 17.39 8.56 9.82
CA ALA A 614 17.75 7.27 10.41
C ALA A 614 16.96 6.10 9.84
N ASP A 615 15.67 6.33 9.54
CA ASP A 615 14.81 5.35 8.90
C ASP A 615 15.20 5.17 7.42
N GLY A 616 15.26 6.23 6.65
CA GLY A 616 15.43 6.18 5.20
C GLY A 616 16.79 5.69 4.72
N ILE A 617 17.87 5.86 5.50
CA ILE A 617 19.20 5.33 5.19
C ILE A 617 19.51 3.97 5.85
N ASN A 618 18.55 3.38 6.56
CA ASN A 618 18.67 2.12 7.30
C ASN A 618 19.73 2.11 8.44
N LEU A 619 20.07 3.26 8.99
CA LEU A 619 21.07 3.34 10.07
C LEU A 619 20.49 2.89 11.41
N GLY A 620 19.25 3.28 11.70
CA GLY A 620 18.53 3.04 12.95
C GLY A 620 18.88 4.04 14.05
N LEU A 621 17.94 4.23 14.99
CA LEU A 621 17.99 5.32 15.96
C LEU A 621 19.23 5.29 16.87
N THR A 622 19.65 4.10 17.31
CA THR A 622 20.83 3.96 18.18
C THR A 622 22.10 4.46 17.52
N LYS A 623 22.35 4.02 16.28
CA LYS A 623 23.54 4.45 15.54
C LYS A 623 23.42 5.89 15.03
N MET A 624 22.22 6.35 14.74
CA MET A 624 21.99 7.74 14.38
C MET A 624 22.30 8.69 15.55
N ALA A 625 21.93 8.33 16.79
CA ALA A 625 22.28 9.13 17.96
C ALA A 625 23.81 9.26 18.16
N GLU A 626 24.58 8.23 17.79
CA GLU A 626 26.05 8.27 17.80
C GLU A 626 26.60 9.15 16.67
N ALA A 627 25.97 9.11 15.49
CA ALA A 627 26.44 9.78 14.26
C ALA A 627 25.92 11.24 14.09
N CYS A 628 24.99 11.68 14.95
CA CYS A 628 24.39 13.01 14.90
C CYS A 628 24.56 13.75 16.23
N PRO A 629 25.54 14.64 16.37
CA PRO A 629 25.73 15.42 17.58
C PRO A 629 24.47 16.22 17.96
N GLY A 630 24.13 16.20 19.25
CA GLY A 630 22.96 16.89 19.79
C GLY A 630 21.68 16.08 19.79
N SER A 631 21.72 14.83 19.34
CA SER A 631 20.61 13.89 19.46
C SER A 631 20.94 12.75 20.43
N THR A 632 19.95 12.31 21.20
CA THR A 632 20.06 11.13 22.06
C THR A 632 19.15 10.04 21.55
N LYS A 633 19.47 8.79 21.88
CA LYS A 633 18.60 7.66 21.51
C LYS A 633 17.17 7.86 22.04
N SER A 634 17.03 8.31 23.28
CA SER A 634 15.72 8.56 23.89
C SER A 634 14.93 9.63 23.14
N SER A 635 15.57 10.77 22.80
CA SER A 635 14.89 11.84 22.06
C SER A 635 14.41 11.40 20.67
N LEU A 636 15.19 10.56 19.98
CA LEU A 636 14.80 10.01 18.67
C LEU A 636 13.68 8.94 18.81
N GLU A 637 13.73 8.11 19.85
CA GLU A 637 12.66 7.15 20.18
C GLU A 637 11.35 7.85 20.52
N ASP A 638 11.39 8.97 21.26
CA ASP A 638 10.22 9.80 21.56
C ASP A 638 9.63 10.40 20.28
N ILE A 639 10.44 10.96 19.39
CA ILE A 639 9.96 11.46 18.10
C ILE A 639 9.31 10.34 17.29
N GLN A 640 9.96 9.18 17.18
CA GLN A 640 9.41 8.05 16.44
C GLN A 640 8.10 7.54 17.05
N ALA A 641 8.01 7.49 18.38
CA ALA A 641 6.83 6.99 19.07
C ALA A 641 5.61 7.92 18.91
N TRP A 642 5.81 9.24 18.97
CA TRP A 642 4.72 10.20 19.08
C TRP A 642 4.36 10.92 17.77
N TYR A 643 5.29 11.05 16.83
CA TYR A 643 5.09 11.83 15.61
C TYR A 643 5.16 11.01 14.32
N ILE A 644 5.87 9.87 14.30
CA ILE A 644 6.05 9.07 13.09
C ILE A 644 5.00 7.98 13.00
N ARG A 645 4.26 7.98 11.91
CA ARG A 645 3.21 7.02 11.52
C ARG A 645 3.16 6.91 10.00
N ASP A 646 2.55 5.85 9.49
CA ASP A 646 2.37 5.67 8.05
C ASP A 646 1.58 6.84 7.44
N GLU A 647 0.53 7.32 8.13
CA GLU A 647 -0.28 8.44 7.69
C GLU A 647 0.52 9.75 7.61
N THR A 648 1.40 10.01 8.59
CA THR A 648 2.22 11.24 8.59
C THR A 648 3.32 11.19 7.52
N TYR A 649 3.86 10.01 7.22
CA TYR A 649 4.75 9.81 6.09
C TYR A 649 4.03 10.01 4.76
N SER A 650 2.79 9.48 4.60
CA SER A 650 2.01 9.62 3.37
C SER A 650 1.67 11.08 3.08
N ALA A 651 1.21 11.82 4.07
CA ALA A 651 0.90 13.24 3.92
C ALA A 651 2.16 14.10 3.61
N ALA A 652 3.28 13.81 4.28
CA ALA A 652 4.55 14.49 3.99
C ALA A 652 5.07 14.16 2.58
N LEU A 653 4.91 12.91 2.13
CA LEU A 653 5.27 12.49 0.78
C LEU A 653 4.40 13.19 -0.26
N ALA A 654 3.09 13.28 -0.03
CA ALA A 654 2.16 13.97 -0.93
C ALA A 654 2.56 15.45 -1.15
N GLU A 655 3.02 16.14 -0.10
CA GLU A 655 3.52 17.51 -0.20
C GLU A 655 4.72 17.63 -1.17
N LEU A 656 5.66 16.67 -1.08
CA LEU A 656 6.82 16.65 -1.99
C LEU A 656 6.41 16.32 -3.43
N VAL A 657 5.49 15.39 -3.61
CA VAL A 657 4.95 14.99 -4.93
C VAL A 657 4.25 16.18 -5.60
N ASN A 658 3.40 16.89 -4.85
CA ASN A 658 2.67 18.05 -5.34
C ASN A 658 3.62 19.22 -5.67
N ALA A 659 4.67 19.41 -4.85
CA ALA A 659 5.71 20.38 -5.13
C ALA A 659 6.51 20.06 -6.41
N GLN A 660 6.79 18.78 -6.64
CA GLN A 660 7.44 18.29 -7.87
C GLN A 660 6.57 18.55 -9.10
N GLY A 661 5.27 18.23 -9.04
CA GLY A 661 4.33 18.44 -10.15
C GLY A 661 4.21 19.90 -10.59
N LYS A 662 4.40 20.85 -9.67
CA LYS A 662 4.38 22.30 -9.96
C LYS A 662 5.66 22.82 -10.62
N ARG A 663 6.70 21.98 -10.79
CA ARG A 663 7.96 22.42 -11.38
C ARG A 663 7.88 22.50 -12.91
N PRO A 664 8.36 23.60 -13.53
CA PRO A 664 8.37 23.74 -14.99
C PRO A 664 9.10 22.62 -15.73
N LEU A 665 10.20 22.10 -15.17
CA LEU A 665 10.95 20.99 -15.76
C LEU A 665 10.19 19.66 -15.68
N ALA A 666 9.38 19.45 -14.64
CA ALA A 666 8.58 18.24 -14.48
C ALA A 666 7.55 18.06 -15.61
N ALA A 667 7.02 19.16 -16.14
CA ALA A 667 6.07 19.15 -17.25
C ALA A 667 6.63 18.55 -18.56
N PHE A 668 7.96 18.55 -18.75
CA PHE A 668 8.59 17.89 -19.91
C PHE A 668 8.65 16.36 -19.77
N TRP A 669 8.51 15.84 -18.57
CA TRP A 669 8.56 14.39 -18.28
C TRP A 669 7.20 13.73 -18.30
N GLY A 670 6.13 14.50 -18.06
CA GLY A 670 4.75 14.06 -18.03
C GLY A 670 3.83 15.07 -17.35
N ASP A 671 2.55 14.78 -17.40
CA ASP A 671 1.47 15.61 -16.84
C ASP A 671 0.91 15.08 -15.49
N GLY A 672 1.53 14.05 -14.95
CA GLY A 672 1.08 13.41 -13.72
C GLY A 672 -0.04 12.37 -13.91
N THR A 673 -0.38 12.01 -15.15
CA THR A 673 -1.45 11.05 -15.43
C THR A 673 -0.95 9.61 -15.61
N THR A 674 0.36 9.41 -15.73
CA THR A 674 0.93 8.08 -15.90
C THR A 674 1.88 7.71 -14.76
N SER A 675 1.97 6.43 -14.47
CA SER A 675 2.83 5.93 -13.38
C SER A 675 3.34 4.53 -13.65
N SER A 676 4.38 4.14 -12.93
CA SER A 676 4.86 2.76 -12.89
C SER A 676 5.09 2.29 -11.47
N SER A 677 5.08 0.97 -11.27
CA SER A 677 5.42 0.38 -9.97
C SER A 677 6.33 -0.82 -10.11
N ASP A 678 7.26 -0.96 -9.15
CA ASP A 678 8.19 -2.07 -9.10
C ASP A 678 8.55 -2.40 -7.64
N GLY A 679 8.97 -3.64 -7.45
CA GLY A 679 9.36 -4.19 -6.16
C GLY A 679 10.87 -4.34 -6.00
N GLN A 680 11.46 -3.67 -5.01
CA GLN A 680 12.86 -3.79 -4.65
C GLN A 680 13.05 -4.67 -3.43
N ASN A 681 13.84 -5.74 -3.55
CA ASN A 681 14.07 -6.67 -2.46
C ASN A 681 15.24 -6.23 -1.56
N PHE A 682 14.97 -6.23 -0.23
CA PHE A 682 15.97 -6.00 0.82
C PHE A 682 16.06 -7.22 1.74
N ARG A 683 17.27 -7.64 2.08
CA ARG A 683 17.50 -8.78 3.00
C ARG A 683 17.00 -8.48 4.40
N THR A 684 16.57 -9.51 5.12
CA THR A 684 16.17 -9.38 6.52
C THR A 684 17.04 -10.27 7.39
N GLY A 685 17.78 -9.67 8.32
CA GLY A 685 18.77 -10.35 9.16
C GLY A 685 18.20 -11.19 10.31
N SER A 686 16.91 -11.42 10.41
CA SER A 686 16.35 -12.14 11.54
C SER A 686 15.46 -13.32 11.13
N SER A 687 15.56 -14.41 11.91
CA SER A 687 14.67 -15.56 11.85
C SER A 687 13.33 -15.32 12.57
N GLY A 688 12.95 -14.06 12.86
CA GLY A 688 11.71 -13.72 13.54
C GLY A 688 10.46 -13.82 12.66
N ARG A 689 9.27 -13.72 13.27
CA ARG A 689 7.97 -13.78 12.58
C ARG A 689 7.87 -12.83 11.38
N TYR A 690 8.44 -11.64 11.51
CA TYR A 690 8.47 -10.63 10.45
C TYR A 690 9.74 -10.68 9.59
N ALA A 691 10.56 -11.74 9.71
CA ALA A 691 11.54 -12.06 8.71
C ALA A 691 10.85 -12.28 7.36
N GLY A 692 11.44 -11.80 6.30
CA GLY A 692 10.92 -11.97 4.95
C GLY A 692 10.82 -13.45 4.55
N GLN A 693 10.26 -13.71 3.40
CA GLN A 693 10.30 -15.04 2.78
C GLN A 693 11.50 -15.12 1.84
N VAL A 694 12.03 -16.33 1.69
CA VAL A 694 13.02 -16.59 0.64
C VAL A 694 12.33 -16.46 -0.72
N ASN A 695 12.84 -15.55 -1.55
CA ASN A 695 12.45 -15.43 -2.94
C ASN A 695 13.59 -15.96 -3.82
N PRO A 696 13.42 -17.11 -4.50
CA PRO A 696 14.48 -17.73 -5.30
C PRO A 696 15.04 -16.80 -6.38
N LYS A 697 14.26 -15.81 -6.86
CA LYS A 697 14.72 -14.80 -7.83
C LYS A 697 15.87 -13.94 -7.27
N TYR A 698 15.93 -13.73 -5.95
CA TYR A 698 16.88 -12.84 -5.29
C TYR A 698 17.87 -13.58 -4.37
N GLY A 699 17.85 -14.90 -4.32
CA GLY A 699 18.77 -15.72 -3.55
C GLY A 699 18.10 -16.61 -2.50
N GLN A 700 18.92 -17.17 -1.59
CA GLN A 700 18.45 -18.10 -0.57
C GLN A 700 18.12 -17.47 0.79
N GLU A 701 18.39 -16.17 0.95
CA GLU A 701 18.15 -15.47 2.21
C GLU A 701 16.74 -14.86 2.25
N PRO A 702 16.13 -14.77 3.45
CA PRO A 702 14.84 -14.14 3.59
C PRO A 702 14.94 -12.64 3.32
N GLY A 703 13.98 -12.09 2.59
CA GLY A 703 13.90 -10.68 2.24
C GLY A 703 12.51 -10.09 2.40
N ARG A 704 12.46 -8.77 2.38
CA ARG A 704 11.26 -7.94 2.27
C ARG A 704 11.34 -7.15 0.98
N GLN A 705 10.23 -7.04 0.30
CA GLN A 705 10.14 -6.26 -0.90
C GLN A 705 9.47 -4.92 -0.59
N PHE A 706 10.14 -3.83 -0.93
CA PHE A 706 9.56 -2.49 -0.92
C PHE A 706 8.96 -2.26 -2.30
N TYR A 707 7.65 -2.24 -2.37
CA TYR A 707 6.91 -2.02 -3.60
C TYR A 707 6.55 -0.54 -3.70
N THR A 708 7.07 0.12 -4.71
CA THR A 708 6.99 1.58 -4.83
C THR A 708 6.39 1.98 -6.16
N HIS A 709 5.51 2.99 -6.11
CA HIS A 709 4.92 3.63 -7.27
C HIS A 709 5.65 4.96 -7.53
N ILE A 710 5.95 5.23 -8.80
CA ILE A 710 6.59 6.46 -9.26
C ILE A 710 5.76 7.08 -10.40
N SER A 711 5.55 8.40 -10.36
CA SER A 711 4.89 9.13 -11.43
C SER A 711 5.82 9.35 -12.63
N ASP A 712 5.24 9.74 -13.76
CA ASP A 712 5.96 10.15 -14.96
C ASP A 712 6.88 11.35 -14.72
N GLN A 713 6.61 12.16 -13.70
CA GLN A 713 7.42 13.30 -13.24
C GLN A 713 8.56 12.91 -12.29
N TYR A 714 8.96 11.64 -12.26
CA TYR A 714 10.01 11.09 -11.39
C TYR A 714 9.78 11.25 -9.89
N SER A 715 8.55 11.42 -9.46
CA SER A 715 8.22 11.50 -8.04
C SER A 715 7.66 10.16 -7.52
N PRO A 716 8.33 9.48 -6.58
CA PRO A 716 7.74 8.34 -5.91
C PRO A 716 6.61 8.83 -5.00
N PHE A 717 5.40 8.27 -5.14
CA PHE A 717 4.21 8.78 -4.46
C PHE A 717 3.52 7.78 -3.52
N TYR A 718 3.91 6.50 -3.58
CA TYR A 718 3.41 5.47 -2.67
C TYR A 718 4.43 4.37 -2.47
N THR A 719 4.47 3.78 -1.28
CA THR A 719 5.27 2.60 -0.98
C THR A 719 4.56 1.68 0.02
N CYS A 720 4.73 0.38 -0.15
CA CYS A 720 4.30 -0.61 0.83
C CYS A 720 5.30 -1.76 0.95
N ILE A 721 5.21 -2.52 2.04
CA ILE A 721 6.06 -3.69 2.25
C ILE A 721 5.30 -4.95 1.87
N ILE A 722 5.90 -5.73 0.98
CA ILE A 722 5.39 -7.02 0.55
C ILE A 722 6.21 -8.13 1.21
N SER A 723 5.51 -9.09 1.79
CA SER A 723 6.15 -10.26 2.44
C SER A 723 6.15 -11.52 1.57
N ARG A 724 5.53 -11.47 0.39
CA ARG A 724 5.32 -12.63 -0.50
C ARG A 724 5.89 -12.37 -1.89
N VAL A 725 6.04 -13.45 -2.65
CA VAL A 725 6.72 -13.48 -3.96
C VAL A 725 5.93 -12.76 -5.08
N ARG A 726 4.64 -12.47 -4.92
CA ARG A 726 3.80 -11.88 -5.98
C ARG A 726 3.40 -10.45 -5.65
N ASP A 727 3.82 -9.54 -6.50
CA ASP A 727 3.63 -8.09 -6.39
C ASP A 727 2.28 -7.64 -6.94
N SER A 728 1.73 -8.37 -7.91
CA SER A 728 0.54 -8.02 -8.67
C SER A 728 -0.68 -7.63 -7.83
N THR A 729 -0.81 -8.17 -6.63
CA THR A 729 -1.95 -7.85 -5.75
C THR A 729 -1.88 -6.46 -5.14
N HIS A 730 -0.70 -5.81 -5.12
CA HIS A 730 -0.50 -4.50 -4.49
C HIS A 730 -0.49 -3.32 -5.45
N VAL A 731 -0.61 -3.57 -6.75
CA VAL A 731 -0.58 -2.53 -7.78
C VAL A 731 -1.67 -1.48 -7.57
N LEU A 732 -2.89 -1.93 -7.30
CA LEU A 732 -4.05 -1.06 -7.11
C LEU A 732 -4.01 -0.23 -5.82
N ASP A 733 -3.42 -0.77 -4.75
CA ASP A 733 -3.38 -0.06 -3.47
C ASP A 733 -2.67 1.29 -3.60
N GLY A 734 -1.57 1.36 -4.37
CA GLY A 734 -0.83 2.59 -4.58
C GLY A 734 -1.55 3.62 -5.46
N LEU A 735 -2.44 3.17 -6.34
CA LEU A 735 -3.22 4.05 -7.20
C LEU A 735 -4.45 4.63 -6.50
N LEU A 736 -4.97 3.94 -5.49
CA LEU A 736 -6.19 4.32 -4.78
C LEU A 736 -5.94 5.07 -3.48
N TYR A 737 -4.79 4.83 -2.82
CA TYR A 737 -4.57 5.27 -1.44
C TYR A 737 -3.36 6.19 -1.27
N HIS A 738 -2.93 6.89 -2.33
CA HIS A 738 -1.99 7.99 -2.20
C HIS A 738 -2.72 9.30 -1.84
N GLU A 739 -2.05 10.19 -1.13
CA GLU A 739 -2.64 11.47 -0.68
C GLU A 739 -2.21 12.67 -1.57
N SER A 740 -1.53 12.41 -2.70
CA SER A 740 -1.09 13.47 -3.64
C SER A 740 -2.18 13.86 -4.63
N ASP A 741 -2.03 15.02 -5.27
CA ASP A 741 -2.95 15.56 -6.29
C ASP A 741 -2.81 14.88 -7.68
N LEU A 742 -2.07 13.78 -7.78
CA LEU A 742 -1.89 13.04 -9.03
C LEU A 742 -3.19 12.39 -9.48
N GLU A 743 -3.55 12.58 -10.75
CA GLU A 743 -4.71 11.94 -11.38
C GLU A 743 -4.25 10.80 -12.31
N ILE A 744 -3.76 9.71 -11.73
CA ILE A 744 -3.25 8.60 -12.53
C ILE A 744 -4.37 7.96 -13.34
N ARG A 745 -4.14 7.79 -14.65
CA ARG A 745 -5.06 7.17 -15.60
C ARG A 745 -4.47 5.92 -16.25
N GLU A 746 -3.15 5.88 -16.47
CA GLU A 746 -2.44 4.76 -17.08
C GLU A 746 -1.32 4.28 -16.15
N HIS A 747 -1.19 2.97 -15.97
CA HIS A 747 -0.20 2.40 -15.04
C HIS A 747 0.58 1.24 -15.65
N TYR A 748 1.91 1.27 -15.45
CA TYR A 748 2.86 0.30 -15.98
C TYR A 748 3.45 -0.60 -14.89
N THR A 749 3.58 -1.89 -15.18
CA THR A 749 4.27 -2.86 -14.31
C THR A 749 5.17 -3.78 -15.14
N ASP A 750 6.07 -4.47 -14.45
CA ASP A 750 6.76 -5.60 -15.05
C ASP A 750 5.80 -6.79 -15.28
N THR A 751 6.33 -7.88 -15.84
CA THR A 751 5.55 -9.08 -16.15
C THR A 751 4.88 -9.75 -14.96
N ALA A 752 5.29 -9.47 -13.74
CA ALA A 752 4.68 -10.06 -12.55
C ALA A 752 3.25 -9.55 -12.31
N GLY A 753 2.91 -8.36 -12.82
CA GLY A 753 1.57 -7.78 -12.76
C GLY A 753 0.53 -8.40 -13.71
N PHE A 754 0.93 -9.18 -14.70
CA PHE A 754 0.08 -9.69 -15.78
C PHE A 754 -0.88 -10.79 -15.30
N THR A 755 -1.98 -10.44 -14.64
CA THR A 755 -3.01 -11.38 -14.18
C THR A 755 -4.42 -10.89 -14.51
N ASP A 756 -5.34 -11.82 -14.86
CA ASP A 756 -6.71 -11.49 -15.25
C ASP A 756 -7.45 -10.66 -14.20
N HIS A 757 -7.35 -11.03 -12.93
CA HIS A 757 -8.05 -10.31 -11.85
C HIS A 757 -7.55 -8.85 -11.67
N VAL A 758 -6.27 -8.57 -11.94
CA VAL A 758 -5.75 -7.21 -11.90
C VAL A 758 -6.28 -6.41 -13.08
N PHE A 759 -6.30 -6.97 -14.29
CA PHE A 759 -6.92 -6.33 -15.45
C PHE A 759 -8.39 -5.97 -15.20
N ALA A 760 -9.17 -6.93 -14.64
CA ALA A 760 -10.57 -6.69 -14.31
C ALA A 760 -10.76 -5.52 -13.34
N LEU A 761 -10.06 -5.54 -12.20
CA LEU A 761 -10.22 -4.50 -11.18
C LEU A 761 -9.70 -3.14 -11.64
N MET A 762 -8.58 -3.10 -12.38
CA MET A 762 -8.07 -1.86 -12.95
C MET A 762 -9.11 -1.21 -13.86
N HIS A 763 -9.70 -1.98 -14.79
CA HIS A 763 -10.74 -1.49 -15.68
C HIS A 763 -11.98 -1.00 -14.92
N LEU A 764 -12.50 -1.81 -13.97
CA LEU A 764 -13.68 -1.46 -13.17
C LEU A 764 -13.49 -0.19 -12.33
N LEU A 765 -12.25 0.10 -11.94
CA LEU A 765 -11.87 1.27 -11.12
C LEU A 765 -11.44 2.48 -11.97
N GLY A 766 -11.33 2.34 -13.30
CA GLY A 766 -11.05 3.44 -14.23
C GLY A 766 -9.59 3.64 -14.57
N PHE A 767 -8.73 2.62 -14.38
CA PHE A 767 -7.32 2.69 -14.73
C PHE A 767 -7.01 1.89 -15.98
N ALA A 768 -6.24 2.46 -16.91
CA ALA A 768 -5.63 1.71 -18.00
C ALA A 768 -4.41 0.96 -17.48
N PHE A 769 -4.48 -0.36 -17.50
CA PHE A 769 -3.41 -1.23 -17.02
C PHE A 769 -2.54 -1.73 -18.16
N CYS A 770 -1.29 -1.34 -18.19
CA CYS A 770 -0.36 -1.59 -19.29
C CYS A 770 0.92 -2.30 -18.79
N PRO A 771 0.85 -3.57 -18.39
CA PRO A 771 2.02 -4.31 -17.95
C PRO A 771 2.91 -4.70 -19.15
N ARG A 772 4.23 -4.80 -18.92
CA ARG A 772 5.14 -5.38 -19.90
C ARG A 772 4.77 -6.86 -20.16
N ILE A 773 4.67 -7.25 -21.40
CA ILE A 773 4.41 -8.64 -21.77
C ILE A 773 5.75 -9.36 -22.01
N ARG A 774 5.96 -10.48 -21.32
CA ARG A 774 7.04 -11.42 -21.54
C ARG A 774 6.46 -12.76 -22.00
N ASP A 775 7.23 -13.50 -22.80
CA ASP A 775 6.83 -14.83 -23.29
C ASP A 775 5.46 -14.79 -24.00
N LEU A 776 5.35 -13.90 -24.98
CA LEU A 776 4.11 -13.61 -25.72
C LEU A 776 3.47 -14.86 -26.35
N HIS A 777 4.28 -15.84 -26.77
CA HIS A 777 3.83 -17.10 -27.36
C HIS A 777 2.98 -17.94 -26.38
N ASP A 778 3.21 -17.81 -25.07
CA ASP A 778 2.44 -18.48 -24.02
C ASP A 778 1.13 -17.76 -23.68
N LYS A 779 0.95 -16.53 -24.16
CA LYS A 779 -0.21 -15.71 -23.85
C LYS A 779 -1.29 -15.94 -24.91
N LYS A 780 -2.53 -16.21 -24.46
CA LYS A 780 -3.65 -16.49 -25.35
C LYS A 780 -4.67 -15.35 -25.34
N LEU A 781 -5.21 -15.06 -26.52
CA LEU A 781 -6.36 -14.16 -26.71
C LEU A 781 -7.63 -14.94 -26.38
N PHE A 782 -8.57 -14.31 -25.74
CA PHE A 782 -9.87 -14.91 -25.39
C PHE A 782 -10.98 -14.22 -26.20
N ILE A 783 -11.77 -15.03 -26.90
CA ILE A 783 -12.85 -14.54 -27.76
C ILE A 783 -14.17 -15.23 -27.40
N LYS A 784 -15.29 -14.64 -27.87
CA LYS A 784 -16.59 -15.27 -27.92
C LYS A 784 -16.77 -15.82 -29.35
N GLY A 785 -16.66 -17.11 -29.55
CA GLY A 785 -16.81 -17.70 -30.86
C GLY A 785 -15.65 -18.63 -31.24
N LYS A 786 -15.52 -18.90 -32.54
CA LYS A 786 -14.52 -19.83 -33.07
C LYS A 786 -13.28 -19.10 -33.56
N ALA A 787 -12.11 -19.72 -33.39
CA ALA A 787 -10.83 -19.14 -33.77
C ALA A 787 -10.63 -18.95 -35.27
N ASP A 788 -11.33 -19.72 -36.08
CA ASP A 788 -11.34 -19.63 -37.55
C ASP A 788 -11.88 -18.33 -38.12
N GLN A 789 -12.61 -17.55 -37.31
CA GLN A 789 -13.04 -16.19 -37.67
C GLN A 789 -11.87 -15.21 -37.84
N TYR A 790 -10.71 -15.52 -37.24
CA TYR A 790 -9.52 -14.67 -37.24
C TYR A 790 -8.27 -15.48 -37.66
N PRO A 791 -8.14 -15.82 -38.96
CA PRO A 791 -7.12 -16.77 -39.44
C PRO A 791 -5.69 -16.37 -39.11
N ALA A 792 -5.37 -15.08 -39.24
CA ALA A 792 -4.01 -14.58 -38.92
C ALA A 792 -3.67 -14.59 -37.43
N LEU A 793 -4.65 -14.65 -36.55
CA LEU A 793 -4.51 -14.70 -35.10
C LEU A 793 -4.80 -16.08 -34.50
N GLN A 794 -5.17 -17.06 -35.31
CA GLN A 794 -5.69 -18.36 -34.87
C GLN A 794 -4.76 -19.07 -33.86
N SER A 795 -3.44 -19.03 -34.09
CA SER A 795 -2.45 -19.65 -33.22
C SER A 795 -2.38 -19.01 -31.81
N LEU A 796 -2.82 -17.78 -31.66
CA LEU A 796 -2.84 -17.04 -30.41
C LEU A 796 -4.16 -17.16 -29.66
N ILE A 797 -5.22 -17.58 -30.31
CA ILE A 797 -6.55 -17.69 -29.70
C ILE A 797 -6.60 -18.90 -28.76
N SER A 798 -7.24 -18.74 -27.64
CA SER A 798 -7.47 -19.80 -26.66
C SER A 798 -8.52 -20.81 -27.18
N THR A 799 -8.32 -22.08 -26.87
CA THR A 799 -9.34 -23.11 -27.08
C THR A 799 -10.57 -22.94 -26.18
N THR A 800 -10.42 -22.16 -25.09
CA THR A 800 -11.49 -21.86 -24.15
C THR A 800 -12.16 -20.55 -24.54
N SER A 801 -13.44 -20.55 -24.85
CA SER A 801 -14.24 -19.34 -25.12
C SER A 801 -14.53 -18.54 -23.84
N LEU A 802 -14.83 -17.24 -23.99
CA LEU A 802 -15.29 -16.37 -22.91
C LEU A 802 -16.65 -16.84 -22.37
N ASN A 803 -16.77 -16.92 -21.06
CA ASN A 803 -18.02 -17.27 -20.37
C ASN A 803 -18.75 -16.01 -19.88
N LEU A 804 -19.49 -15.36 -20.76
CA LEU A 804 -20.25 -14.14 -20.47
C LEU A 804 -21.37 -14.38 -19.45
N LYS A 805 -21.95 -15.60 -19.42
CA LYS A 805 -23.00 -15.96 -18.47
C LYS A 805 -22.53 -15.90 -17.01
N GLU A 806 -21.27 -16.24 -16.76
CA GLU A 806 -20.70 -16.14 -15.41
C GLU A 806 -20.60 -14.67 -14.97
N ILE A 807 -20.28 -13.75 -15.89
CA ILE A 807 -20.24 -12.30 -15.60
C ILE A 807 -21.65 -11.80 -15.29
N GLU A 808 -22.67 -12.20 -16.09
CA GLU A 808 -24.05 -11.80 -15.93
C GLU A 808 -24.60 -12.17 -14.53
N ILE A 809 -24.43 -13.45 -14.14
CA ILE A 809 -24.94 -13.97 -12.87
C ILE A 809 -24.31 -13.21 -11.67
N HIS A 810 -23.03 -12.84 -11.75
CA HIS A 810 -22.29 -12.24 -10.63
C HIS A 810 -22.02 -10.74 -10.82
N TRP A 811 -22.68 -10.06 -11.79
CA TRP A 811 -22.40 -8.67 -12.08
C TRP A 811 -22.61 -7.75 -10.88
N ARG A 812 -23.71 -7.93 -10.15
CA ARG A 812 -23.99 -7.18 -8.92
C ARG A 812 -22.89 -7.34 -7.87
N GLU A 813 -22.39 -8.58 -7.65
CA GLU A 813 -21.30 -8.85 -6.69
C GLU A 813 -19.99 -8.24 -7.14
N VAL A 814 -19.70 -8.24 -8.43
CA VAL A 814 -18.52 -7.58 -9.05
C VAL A 814 -18.56 -6.07 -8.77
N LEU A 815 -19.70 -5.43 -9.01
CA LEU A 815 -19.86 -3.99 -8.75
C LEU A 815 -19.75 -3.66 -7.25
N ARG A 816 -20.35 -4.49 -6.38
CA ARG A 816 -20.25 -4.32 -4.92
C ARG A 816 -18.79 -4.43 -4.46
N LEU A 817 -18.03 -5.38 -4.96
CA LEU A 817 -16.60 -5.52 -4.68
C LEU A 817 -15.82 -4.30 -5.15
N ALA A 818 -15.99 -3.88 -6.42
CA ALA A 818 -15.28 -2.73 -6.98
C ALA A 818 -15.62 -1.43 -6.21
N THR A 819 -16.89 -1.21 -5.86
CA THR A 819 -17.33 -0.07 -5.06
C THR A 819 -16.74 -0.10 -3.66
N SER A 820 -16.69 -1.28 -3.01
CA SER A 820 -16.08 -1.43 -1.68
C SER A 820 -14.59 -1.09 -1.69
N ILE A 821 -13.88 -1.46 -2.74
CA ILE A 821 -12.47 -1.10 -2.93
C ILE A 821 -12.33 0.40 -3.20
N LYS A 822 -13.15 0.98 -4.08
CA LYS A 822 -13.12 2.41 -4.44
C LYS A 822 -13.37 3.31 -3.24
N GLN A 823 -14.29 2.92 -2.36
CA GLN A 823 -14.61 3.67 -1.13
C GLN A 823 -13.63 3.38 0.03
N GLY A 824 -12.64 2.51 -0.15
CA GLY A 824 -11.66 2.18 0.89
C GLY A 824 -12.21 1.34 2.05
N THR A 825 -13.39 0.71 1.90
CA THR A 825 -13.93 -0.24 2.89
C THR A 825 -13.01 -1.44 3.05
N VAL A 826 -12.39 -1.85 1.94
CA VAL A 826 -11.40 -2.93 1.87
C VAL A 826 -10.31 -2.60 0.85
N THR A 827 -9.08 -3.08 1.07
CA THR A 827 -7.99 -2.90 0.11
C THR A 827 -8.07 -3.90 -1.03
N ALA A 828 -7.70 -3.47 -2.24
CA ALA A 828 -7.64 -4.33 -3.41
C ALA A 828 -6.71 -5.52 -3.19
N SER A 829 -5.55 -5.30 -2.56
CA SER A 829 -4.58 -6.37 -2.27
C SER A 829 -5.13 -7.46 -1.37
N LEU A 830 -5.95 -7.12 -0.38
CA LEU A 830 -6.57 -8.11 0.50
C LEU A 830 -7.58 -8.97 -0.27
N MET A 831 -8.44 -8.34 -1.07
CA MET A 831 -9.46 -9.06 -1.83
C MET A 831 -8.86 -9.93 -2.92
N LEU A 832 -7.88 -9.44 -3.67
CA LEU A 832 -7.16 -10.25 -4.67
C LEU A 832 -6.47 -11.48 -4.05
N LYS A 833 -5.89 -11.34 -2.86
CA LYS A 833 -5.30 -12.47 -2.13
C LYS A 833 -6.34 -13.49 -1.69
N LYS A 834 -7.50 -13.04 -1.24
CA LYS A 834 -8.60 -13.93 -0.87
C LYS A 834 -9.15 -14.67 -2.10
N LEU A 835 -9.51 -13.96 -3.15
CA LEU A 835 -10.01 -14.55 -4.39
C LEU A 835 -9.02 -15.55 -5.02
N ALA A 836 -7.72 -15.26 -4.97
CA ALA A 836 -6.69 -16.19 -5.46
C ALA A 836 -6.49 -17.44 -4.58
N SER A 837 -7.04 -17.46 -3.37
CA SER A 837 -6.85 -18.55 -2.39
C SER A 837 -7.99 -19.58 -2.41
N TYR A 838 -9.06 -19.35 -3.17
CA TYR A 838 -10.16 -20.33 -3.27
C TYR A 838 -9.68 -21.61 -3.98
N PRO A 839 -9.82 -22.79 -3.37
CA PRO A 839 -9.40 -24.06 -3.97
C PRO A 839 -10.22 -24.43 -5.21
N LYS A 840 -11.51 -24.12 -5.18
CA LYS A 840 -12.43 -24.14 -6.31
C LYS A 840 -12.89 -22.69 -6.50
N GLN A 841 -12.59 -22.11 -7.65
CA GLN A 841 -12.97 -20.73 -7.93
C GLN A 841 -14.46 -20.51 -7.71
N ASN A 842 -14.81 -19.54 -6.82
CA ASN A 842 -16.21 -19.15 -6.65
C ASN A 842 -16.69 -18.35 -7.86
N GLY A 843 -18.00 -18.14 -7.96
CA GLY A 843 -18.61 -17.42 -9.10
C GLY A 843 -18.04 -16.03 -9.29
N LEU A 844 -17.91 -15.24 -8.22
CA LEU A 844 -17.30 -13.90 -8.26
C LEU A 844 -15.86 -13.92 -8.82
N ALA A 845 -15.01 -14.86 -8.37
CA ALA A 845 -13.65 -14.99 -8.87
C ALA A 845 -13.60 -15.39 -10.34
N LYS A 846 -14.55 -16.24 -10.79
CA LYS A 846 -14.70 -16.62 -12.20
C LYS A 846 -15.17 -15.43 -13.05
N ALA A 847 -16.18 -14.69 -12.59
CA ALA A 847 -16.68 -13.50 -13.29
C ALA A 847 -15.58 -12.45 -13.47
N LEU A 848 -14.84 -12.14 -12.41
CA LEU A 848 -13.68 -11.23 -12.49
C LEU A 848 -12.61 -11.74 -13.46
N ARG A 849 -12.34 -13.04 -13.47
CA ARG A 849 -11.39 -13.62 -14.43
C ARG A 849 -11.86 -13.44 -15.87
N GLU A 850 -13.15 -13.64 -16.14
CA GLU A 850 -13.69 -13.47 -17.50
C GLU A 850 -13.63 -12.00 -17.95
N ILE A 851 -13.98 -11.06 -17.08
CA ILE A 851 -13.79 -9.62 -17.36
C ILE A 851 -12.31 -9.33 -17.63
N GLY A 852 -11.42 -9.85 -16.80
CA GLY A 852 -9.98 -9.65 -16.99
C GLY A 852 -9.43 -10.28 -18.26
N ARG A 853 -10.01 -11.37 -18.74
CA ARG A 853 -9.67 -11.97 -20.04
C ARG A 853 -10.05 -11.06 -21.20
N ILE A 854 -11.21 -10.39 -21.12
CA ILE A 854 -11.63 -9.40 -22.12
C ILE A 854 -10.61 -8.25 -22.15
N GLU A 855 -10.35 -7.63 -21.00
CA GLU A 855 -9.47 -6.48 -20.91
C GLU A 855 -8.01 -6.81 -21.27
N ARG A 856 -7.53 -7.97 -20.86
CA ARG A 856 -6.20 -8.46 -21.25
C ARG A 856 -6.10 -8.71 -22.75
N THR A 857 -7.13 -9.25 -23.37
CA THR A 857 -7.14 -9.48 -24.82
C THR A 857 -7.11 -8.15 -25.57
N LEU A 858 -7.93 -7.17 -25.16
CA LEU A 858 -7.89 -5.80 -25.70
C LEU A 858 -6.50 -5.19 -25.58
N PHE A 859 -5.89 -5.28 -24.40
CA PHE A 859 -4.53 -4.78 -24.17
C PHE A 859 -3.48 -5.47 -25.05
N MET A 860 -3.57 -6.79 -25.23
CA MET A 860 -2.65 -7.53 -26.12
C MET A 860 -2.80 -7.10 -27.59
N LEU A 861 -4.01 -6.87 -28.04
CA LEU A 861 -4.27 -6.37 -29.40
C LEU A 861 -3.70 -4.97 -29.59
N ASP A 862 -3.90 -4.07 -28.60
CA ASP A 862 -3.30 -2.72 -28.61
C ASP A 862 -1.76 -2.80 -28.53
N TRP A 863 -1.19 -3.75 -27.79
CA TRP A 863 0.25 -3.98 -27.74
C TRP A 863 0.84 -4.37 -29.09
N PHE A 864 0.13 -5.14 -29.92
CA PHE A 864 0.57 -5.53 -31.27
C PHE A 864 0.54 -4.36 -32.24
N ARG A 865 -0.52 -3.55 -32.23
CA ARG A 865 -0.75 -2.49 -33.22
C ARG A 865 -0.09 -1.15 -32.87
N ASP A 866 0.19 -0.86 -31.59
CA ASP A 866 0.67 0.46 -31.13
C ASP A 866 2.11 0.42 -30.58
N PRO A 867 3.11 0.80 -31.40
CA PRO A 867 4.50 0.93 -30.91
C PRO A 867 4.68 2.06 -29.92
N ALA A 868 3.81 3.10 -29.94
CA ALA A 868 3.89 4.19 -28.98
C ALA A 868 3.50 3.72 -27.57
N LEU A 869 2.52 2.82 -27.44
CA LEU A 869 2.19 2.17 -26.18
C LEU A 869 3.40 1.41 -25.63
N ARG A 870 4.06 0.59 -26.45
CA ARG A 870 5.26 -0.16 -26.04
C ARG A 870 6.40 0.74 -25.56
N ARG A 871 6.59 1.90 -26.24
CA ARG A 871 7.59 2.93 -25.85
C ARG A 871 7.24 3.57 -24.50
N ARG A 872 5.96 3.94 -24.30
CA ARG A 872 5.51 4.53 -23.03
C ARG A 872 5.72 3.56 -21.85
N VAL A 873 5.33 2.30 -22.02
CA VAL A 873 5.53 1.25 -21.02
C VAL A 873 7.02 1.11 -20.68
N GLN A 874 7.90 0.99 -21.68
CA GLN A 874 9.33 0.85 -21.45
C GLN A 874 9.92 2.10 -20.76
N ALA A 875 9.52 3.29 -21.17
CA ALA A 875 9.96 4.55 -20.55
C ALA A 875 9.52 4.64 -19.07
N GLY A 876 8.28 4.26 -18.76
CA GLY A 876 7.78 4.22 -17.39
C GLY A 876 8.52 3.23 -16.51
N LEU A 877 8.80 2.01 -17.00
CA LEU A 877 9.59 1.02 -16.28
C LEU A 877 11.03 1.46 -16.04
N ASN A 878 11.67 2.11 -17.02
CA ASN A 878 13.02 2.67 -16.87
C ASN A 878 13.08 3.73 -15.75
N LYS A 879 12.03 4.54 -15.57
CA LYS A 879 11.93 5.50 -14.44
C LYS A 879 11.90 4.76 -13.09
N GLY A 880 11.17 3.66 -13.02
CA GLY A 880 11.14 2.78 -11.84
C GLY A 880 12.51 2.18 -11.52
N GLU A 881 13.23 1.67 -12.53
CA GLU A 881 14.58 1.11 -12.37
C GLU A 881 15.59 2.18 -11.90
N ALA A 882 15.55 3.38 -12.49
CA ALA A 882 16.39 4.50 -12.08
C ALA A 882 16.12 4.92 -10.61
N ARG A 883 14.85 4.96 -10.20
CA ARG A 883 14.46 5.19 -8.78
C ARG A 883 15.00 4.09 -7.87
N ASN A 884 14.95 2.83 -8.29
CA ASN A 884 15.47 1.71 -7.52
C ASN A 884 16.99 1.78 -7.38
N ALA A 885 17.72 2.31 -8.36
CA ALA A 885 19.16 2.57 -8.28
C ALA A 885 19.48 3.64 -7.23
N LEU A 886 18.78 4.80 -7.29
CA LEU A 886 18.89 5.85 -6.26
C LEU A 886 18.55 5.31 -4.87
N ALA A 887 17.46 4.53 -4.74
CA ALA A 887 17.05 3.96 -3.46
C ALA A 887 18.12 3.02 -2.86
N ARG A 888 18.82 2.23 -3.67
CA ARG A 888 19.96 1.41 -3.21
C ARG A 888 21.12 2.27 -2.71
N ALA A 889 21.41 3.35 -3.41
CA ALA A 889 22.47 4.29 -3.00
C ALA A 889 22.13 4.98 -1.66
N VAL A 890 20.87 5.33 -1.42
CA VAL A 890 20.41 5.96 -0.17
C VAL A 890 20.33 4.96 0.98
N PHE A 891 19.80 3.75 0.74
CA PHE A 891 19.60 2.69 1.76
C PHE A 891 20.88 1.87 2.01
N LEU A 892 22.01 2.54 2.19
CA LEU A 892 23.36 1.95 2.12
C LEU A 892 23.81 1.24 3.40
N HIS A 893 23.29 1.65 4.56
CA HIS A 893 23.75 1.10 5.82
C HIS A 893 23.36 -0.37 5.99
N ARG A 894 24.21 -1.13 6.65
CA ARG A 894 24.09 -2.57 6.87
C ARG A 894 23.92 -3.34 5.55
N LEU A 895 24.49 -2.84 4.44
CA LEU A 895 24.35 -3.43 3.11
C LEU A 895 22.87 -3.63 2.71
N GLY A 896 21.99 -2.73 3.16
CA GLY A 896 20.55 -2.82 2.93
C GLY A 896 19.82 -3.87 3.79
N GLU A 897 20.47 -4.50 4.77
CA GLU A 897 19.84 -5.52 5.63
C GLU A 897 18.91 -4.87 6.66
N ILE A 898 17.64 -5.25 6.66
CA ILE A 898 16.63 -4.81 7.63
C ILE A 898 16.70 -5.69 8.87
N ARG A 899 17.05 -5.12 10.02
CA ARG A 899 17.16 -5.84 11.31
C ARG A 899 16.00 -5.59 12.25
N ASP A 900 15.08 -4.71 11.88
CA ASP A 900 13.92 -4.39 12.70
C ASP A 900 12.96 -5.57 12.80
N ARG A 901 12.52 -5.86 14.03
CA ARG A 901 11.62 -6.99 14.33
C ARG A 901 10.14 -6.59 14.31
N LYS A 902 9.84 -5.31 14.46
CA LYS A 902 8.47 -4.78 14.44
C LYS A 902 8.07 -4.43 13.00
N PRO A 903 6.86 -4.80 12.56
CA PRO A 903 6.37 -4.45 11.21
C PRO A 903 6.31 -2.95 11.00
N GLU A 904 5.87 -2.21 12.01
CA GLU A 904 5.80 -0.74 11.97
C GLU A 904 7.17 -0.13 11.67
N ASN A 905 8.24 -0.58 12.33
CA ASN A 905 9.58 -0.05 12.07
C ASN A 905 10.07 -0.41 10.66
N GLN A 906 9.72 -1.60 10.16
CA GLN A 906 10.03 -1.96 8.77
C GLN A 906 9.28 -1.04 7.79
N SER A 907 8.00 -0.71 8.07
CA SER A 907 7.23 0.24 7.29
C SER A 907 7.88 1.62 7.29
N TYR A 908 8.31 2.11 8.44
CA TYR A 908 9.02 3.39 8.55
C TYR A 908 10.33 3.42 7.75
N ARG A 909 11.05 2.28 7.62
CA ARG A 909 12.22 2.19 6.72
C ARG A 909 11.82 2.43 5.27
N ALA A 910 10.76 1.78 4.81
CA ALA A 910 10.29 1.93 3.43
C ALA A 910 9.77 3.35 3.16
N SER A 911 8.94 3.87 4.06
CA SER A 911 8.37 5.22 3.95
C SER A 911 9.45 6.31 4.04
N GLY A 912 10.41 6.17 4.97
CA GLY A 912 11.55 7.07 5.08
C GLY A 912 12.42 7.07 3.84
N LEU A 913 12.75 5.90 3.29
CA LEU A 913 13.50 5.79 2.03
C LEU A 913 12.76 6.47 0.88
N THR A 914 11.46 6.26 0.78
CA THR A 914 10.63 6.86 -0.28
C THR A 914 10.58 8.37 -0.14
N LEU A 915 10.42 8.90 1.07
CA LEU A 915 10.45 10.34 1.34
C LEU A 915 11.82 10.96 0.98
N LEU A 916 12.93 10.29 1.34
CA LEU A 916 14.27 10.77 0.98
C LEU A 916 14.51 10.78 -0.53
N THR A 917 14.07 9.75 -1.25
CA THR A 917 14.20 9.70 -2.71
C THR A 917 13.34 10.76 -3.39
N ALA A 918 12.13 11.04 -2.87
CA ALA A 918 11.30 12.14 -3.35
C ALA A 918 11.95 13.52 -3.08
N ALA A 919 12.52 13.72 -1.90
CA ALA A 919 13.21 14.97 -1.57
C ALA A 919 14.44 15.19 -2.46
N ILE A 920 15.23 14.15 -2.75
CA ILE A 920 16.37 14.22 -3.67
C ILE A 920 15.90 14.56 -5.10
N SER A 921 14.84 13.90 -5.58
CA SER A 921 14.27 14.18 -6.89
C SER A 921 13.84 15.64 -7.04
N LEU A 922 13.09 16.15 -6.07
CA LEU A 922 12.64 17.55 -6.04
C LEU A 922 13.82 18.52 -5.99
N TRP A 923 14.82 18.26 -5.12
CA TRP A 923 16.01 19.10 -5.02
C TRP A 923 16.78 19.15 -6.34
N ASN A 924 17.01 17.99 -6.94
CA ASN A 924 17.67 17.90 -8.25
C ASN A 924 16.89 18.64 -9.32
N THR A 925 15.57 18.48 -9.39
CA THR A 925 14.72 19.18 -10.36
C THR A 925 14.88 20.69 -10.28
N VAL A 926 14.82 21.26 -9.08
CA VAL A 926 15.00 22.71 -8.83
C VAL A 926 16.37 23.20 -9.30
N TYR A 927 17.44 22.45 -9.00
CA TYR A 927 18.78 22.87 -9.41
C TYR A 927 19.09 22.60 -10.89
N MET A 928 18.49 21.56 -11.49
CA MET A 928 18.54 21.31 -12.94
C MET A 928 17.84 22.43 -13.72
N GLU A 929 16.66 22.91 -13.29
CA GLU A 929 15.99 24.08 -13.88
C GLU A 929 16.91 25.28 -13.91
N ARG A 930 17.52 25.59 -12.78
CA ARG A 930 18.45 26.72 -12.67
C ARG A 930 19.69 26.56 -13.56
N ALA A 931 20.20 25.31 -13.68
CA ALA A 931 21.33 25.02 -14.58
C ALA A 931 20.92 25.18 -16.02
N VAL A 932 19.76 24.69 -16.43
CA VAL A 932 19.19 24.88 -17.80
C VAL A 932 19.02 26.35 -18.10
N ASP A 933 18.44 27.14 -17.19
CA ASP A 933 18.27 28.58 -17.34
C ASP A 933 19.61 29.34 -17.46
N ALA A 934 20.61 28.91 -16.70
CA ALA A 934 21.95 29.49 -16.79
C ALA A 934 22.63 29.18 -18.12
N LEU A 935 22.43 27.95 -18.65
CA LEU A 935 22.95 27.56 -19.97
C LEU A 935 22.24 28.30 -21.12
N LYS A 936 20.90 28.45 -21.06
CA LYS A 936 20.11 29.23 -22.01
C LYS A 936 20.54 30.71 -22.04
N ARG A 937 20.77 31.31 -20.88
CA ARG A 937 21.32 32.68 -20.76
C ARG A 937 22.71 32.83 -21.37
N LYS A 938 23.50 31.76 -21.44
CA LYS A 938 24.80 31.72 -22.12
C LYS A 938 24.70 31.43 -23.61
N GLY A 939 23.50 31.41 -24.17
CA GLY A 939 23.26 31.20 -25.61
C GLY A 939 23.10 29.74 -26.06
N MET A 940 23.06 28.76 -25.12
CA MET A 940 22.88 27.37 -25.49
C MET A 940 21.42 27.13 -25.93
N LYS A 941 21.22 26.56 -27.10
CA LYS A 941 19.90 26.15 -27.59
C LYS A 941 19.53 24.79 -26.99
N ILE A 942 18.61 24.76 -26.03
CA ILE A 942 18.10 23.55 -25.39
C ILE A 942 16.60 23.45 -25.69
N ASN A 943 16.22 22.44 -26.47
CA ASN A 943 14.82 22.23 -26.87
C ASN A 943 14.07 21.34 -25.89
N ALA A 944 12.75 21.23 -26.03
CA ALA A 944 11.88 20.42 -25.20
C ALA A 944 12.20 18.90 -25.27
N GLN A 945 12.58 18.43 -26.47
CA GLN A 945 12.92 17.03 -26.68
C GLN A 945 14.14 16.59 -25.85
N LEU A 946 15.17 17.42 -25.72
CA LEU A 946 16.33 17.13 -24.88
C LEU A 946 15.97 17.14 -23.39
N LEU A 947 15.08 18.07 -22.98
CA LEU A 947 14.64 18.17 -21.58
C LEU A 947 13.79 16.97 -21.14
N SER A 948 13.00 16.39 -22.04
CA SER A 948 12.15 15.22 -21.72
C SER A 948 12.94 13.95 -21.39
N HIS A 949 14.20 13.86 -21.83
CA HIS A 949 15.08 12.73 -21.56
C HIS A 949 16.00 12.92 -20.33
N LEU A 950 16.01 14.11 -19.71
CA LEU A 950 16.76 14.32 -18.48
C LEU A 950 16.09 13.56 -17.30
N SER A 951 16.90 13.14 -16.33
CA SER A 951 16.40 12.46 -15.13
C SER A 951 16.90 13.16 -13.87
N PRO A 952 16.03 13.45 -12.87
CA PRO A 952 16.44 14.07 -11.61
C PRO A 952 16.90 13.05 -10.55
N LEU A 953 17.13 11.80 -10.93
CA LEU A 953 17.44 10.71 -10.00
C LEU A 953 18.94 10.43 -9.81
N GLY A 954 19.83 11.28 -10.32
CA GLY A 954 21.28 11.18 -10.07
C GLY A 954 21.65 11.53 -8.63
N TRP A 955 22.68 10.89 -8.08
CA TRP A 955 23.09 11.06 -6.67
C TRP A 955 24.61 11.25 -6.47
N GLU A 956 25.45 11.12 -7.47
CA GLU A 956 26.91 11.14 -7.38
C GLU A 956 27.45 12.48 -6.85
N HIS A 957 26.69 13.55 -7.00
CA HIS A 957 27.01 14.88 -6.48
C HIS A 957 26.59 15.06 -5.01
N ILE A 958 25.86 14.10 -4.41
CA ILE A 958 25.31 14.16 -3.06
C ILE A 958 26.21 13.39 -2.09
N ASN A 959 26.57 13.98 -0.97
CA ASN A 959 27.25 13.27 0.10
C ASN A 959 26.22 12.56 0.99
N LEU A 960 26.10 11.23 0.79
CA LEU A 960 25.16 10.36 1.50
C LEU A 960 25.75 9.76 2.79
N THR A 961 27.07 9.87 3.03
CA THR A 961 27.80 9.21 4.12
C THR A 961 28.49 10.20 5.05
N GLY A 962 29.00 9.73 6.18
CA GLY A 962 29.73 10.51 7.19
C GLY A 962 28.88 10.94 8.36
N ASP A 963 29.34 11.93 9.12
CA ASP A 963 28.58 12.48 10.25
C ASP A 963 27.40 13.32 9.75
N TYR A 964 26.24 13.06 10.34
CA TYR A 964 24.99 13.74 10.00
C TYR A 964 24.81 15.01 10.83
N ILE A 965 25.53 16.06 10.43
CA ILE A 965 25.54 17.34 11.13
C ILE A 965 24.60 18.32 10.47
N TRP A 966 23.71 18.92 11.25
CA TRP A 966 22.79 19.99 10.82
C TRP A 966 23.45 21.36 11.01
N LYS A 967 23.83 22.03 9.93
CA LYS A 967 24.47 23.35 9.94
C LYS A 967 23.57 24.38 9.30
N SER A 968 22.84 25.15 10.09
CA SER A 968 21.92 26.19 9.60
C SER A 968 22.61 27.30 8.78
N ASN A 969 23.88 27.56 8.99
CA ASN A 969 24.66 28.59 8.27
C ASN A 969 25.03 28.16 6.80
N ARG A 970 24.84 26.91 6.44
CA ARG A 970 25.07 26.39 5.07
C ARG A 970 23.79 26.31 4.22
N ILE A 971 22.64 26.59 4.81
CA ILE A 971 21.37 26.61 4.12
C ILE A 971 21.11 28.01 3.61
N PRO A 972 20.73 28.20 2.35
CA PRO A 972 20.33 29.49 1.85
C PRO A 972 19.15 30.05 2.65
N ALA A 973 19.11 31.36 2.87
CA ALA A 973 17.93 32.00 3.44
C ALA A 973 16.68 31.69 2.57
N SER A 974 15.49 31.70 3.17
CA SER A 974 14.24 31.46 2.47
C SER A 974 14.16 32.28 1.16
N GLY A 975 13.81 31.60 0.07
CA GLY A 975 13.77 32.19 -1.28
C GLY A 975 15.14 32.36 -1.97
N LYS A 976 16.26 32.01 -1.34
CA LYS A 976 17.58 31.99 -1.96
C LYS A 976 18.03 30.55 -2.24
N PHE A 977 18.92 30.40 -3.22
CA PHE A 977 19.45 29.11 -3.66
C PHE A 977 20.98 29.10 -3.58
N ARG A 978 21.56 27.89 -3.50
CA ARG A 978 23.02 27.71 -3.60
C ARG A 978 23.51 28.18 -4.96
N ARG A 979 24.75 28.63 -5.02
CA ARG A 979 25.42 28.96 -6.31
C ARG A 979 25.64 27.68 -7.11
N LEU A 980 25.33 27.72 -8.38
CA LEU A 980 25.71 26.68 -9.33
C LEU A 980 27.23 26.64 -9.47
N ARG A 981 27.76 25.46 -9.70
CA ARG A 981 29.18 25.29 -10.02
C ARG A 981 29.45 25.75 -11.47
N PRO A 982 30.68 26.16 -11.78
CA PRO A 982 31.06 26.41 -13.17
C PRO A 982 30.87 25.16 -14.03
N ALA A 983 30.35 25.32 -15.24
CA ALA A 983 30.24 24.24 -16.19
C ALA A 983 31.64 23.68 -16.52
N LYS A 984 31.87 22.38 -16.29
CA LYS A 984 33.07 21.73 -16.79
C LYS A 984 32.93 21.48 -18.28
N VAL A 985 33.47 22.37 -19.08
CA VAL A 985 33.67 22.14 -20.51
C VAL A 985 34.97 21.33 -20.60
N GLU A 986 34.90 20.03 -20.79
CA GLU A 986 36.07 19.29 -21.28
C GLU A 986 36.46 19.87 -22.64
N ARG A 987 37.68 20.30 -22.77
CA ARG A 987 38.27 20.71 -24.07
C ARG A 987 38.47 19.48 -24.94
N SER A 988 37.41 18.81 -25.37
CA SER A 988 37.48 17.93 -26.53
C SER A 988 37.43 18.85 -27.75
N LYS A 989 38.52 18.91 -28.47
CA LYS A 989 38.66 19.49 -29.79
C LYS A 989 37.81 18.67 -30.78
N ASN A 990 36.51 18.76 -30.73
CA ASN A 990 35.64 18.49 -31.88
C ASN A 990 34.25 19.09 -31.60
N SER A 991 34.05 20.23 -32.24
CA SER A 991 32.80 20.84 -32.72
C SER A 991 31.49 20.39 -32.10
N LEU A 992 31.04 21.10 -31.07
CA LEU A 992 29.59 21.33 -30.87
C LEU A 992 29.18 22.54 -31.73
N ASN A 993 29.23 22.40 -33.05
CA ASN A 993 28.43 23.22 -33.96
C ASN A 993 27.03 22.63 -33.97
N VAL A 994 26.16 23.06 -33.07
CA VAL A 994 24.72 22.86 -33.15
C VAL A 994 24.15 24.04 -33.94
N GLN A 995 23.96 23.84 -35.27
CA GLN A 995 23.03 24.62 -36.06
C GLN A 995 21.60 24.31 -35.67
#